data_2a20e74ffb7feca88fa19256e8dee187
#
_entry.id   2a20e74ffb7feca88fa19256e8dee187
#
_cell.length_a   1.000
_cell.length_b   1.000
_cell.length_c   1.000
_cell.angle_alpha   90.00
_cell.angle_beta   90.00
_cell.angle_gamma   90.00
#
_symmetry.space_group_name_H-M   'P 1'
#
loop_
_entity.id
_entity.type
_entity.pdbx_description
1 polymer ?
#
loop_
_entity_poly.entity_id
_entity_poly.type
_entity_poly.pdbx_seq_one_letter_code
_entity_poly.pdbx_strand_id
1 'polypeptide(L)'
;MLASPFFQSDPIGLTLAADQRFGLLDPYIDAVWQANLNPNKPLALETSLCLQAKKFSLFPVFLINRQPIWLINDFFSQPRVDEIFSNYARFTCTPASGFQARLEVWAQTSTTLLCRLSLHNLTESKAMLGIQAAAELFPLEGSVGMAPAVLQYQPYLSGKTGNLYLSLAASGQAAPVYSPFSALQCEGKVAPQEMLTFTWRWSAALDEETSVKRAFQPFPENWDAAIANLRLSQRAEILEISTPNADWDAVFLTCQNAAQQALIRTEADPEQLNFYPNRSTDYSYMQNLTASKRNMPLEPNIPALALAQLCQALIPLHPSEAAAVFLAQLPLLSDPPKVPGLGRKVLPFPCLAQLAVQIYAQIGDLEFLTEIFPHIQETCLAWFDPSLDRDQDGLPEWAVLAQTGWNDHPTFNIFNPKHLATRIATTESYALGKMLVKELDALQKIARIVGDQDTLEHASALQAKLTSQLRAMHTQFPEASCWDRDSHLLTSQAVLFEGSIAELEHQSLHLAQAARINVKLLIGLTAPKPTQVHLLGKSPDGKPIEETIPSAALSRLGEYLFFTTEQVYQQIERISFPELSDQTWLRIYVADLTLRDIGWYLAYTPEEKLKPSELIEGAQDEFNVDAEDPPQSIFASSLYGLPNYEQKTQEAIKTGSINPAWNSLVLRHILEVGAKPEAAELFTSLMRGAVQVLRQEHHLCEAYNSQNALPLGKSNCLTGLLPLQIFLELAGIKLLAPDRVQVAGEFPFPWRLSIRYRGVEVVREGKNTIVTLPDGSVHHHFGSQPRMFITKRENIQGEEEE
;
A
#
# COMPACT_ATOMS: atom_id res chain seq x y z
N MET A 1 -14.48 25.50 1.62
CA MET A 1 -13.50 25.28 0.56
C MET A 1 -12.39 24.47 1.19
N LEU A 2 -12.27 23.19 0.82
CA LEU A 2 -11.04 22.46 1.06
C LEU A 2 -10.00 23.00 0.07
N ALA A 3 -9.53 24.23 0.29
CA ALA A 3 -8.21 24.56 -0.18
C ALA A 3 -7.31 23.70 0.68
N SER A 4 -6.80 22.61 0.16
CA SER A 4 -5.73 21.90 0.82
C SER A 4 -4.59 22.91 0.94
N PRO A 5 -4.16 23.29 2.14
CA PRO A 5 -3.07 24.24 2.33
C PRO A 5 -1.73 23.72 1.79
N PHE A 6 -1.70 22.51 1.35
CA PHE A 6 -0.63 21.70 0.83
C PHE A 6 0.12 22.23 -0.32
N PHE A 7 -0.59 22.88 -1.16
CA PHE A 7 -0.14 23.19 -2.50
C PHE A 7 0.36 24.62 -2.62
N GLN A 8 0.68 25.26 -1.52
CA GLN A 8 1.18 26.62 -1.54
C GLN A 8 2.68 26.74 -1.81
N SER A 9 3.45 25.68 -1.67
CA SER A 9 4.91 25.80 -1.77
C SER A 9 5.62 24.73 -2.59
N ASP A 10 5.15 23.47 -2.65
CA ASP A 10 5.80 22.42 -3.42
C ASP A 10 4.79 21.56 -4.18
N PRO A 11 5.02 21.30 -5.48
CA PRO A 11 4.13 20.47 -6.27
C PRO A 11 4.22 19.01 -5.81
N ILE A 12 3.16 18.52 -5.22
CA ILE A 12 2.96 17.10 -4.98
C ILE A 12 2.26 16.53 -6.19
N GLY A 13 2.80 15.46 -6.78
CA GLY A 13 2.17 14.77 -7.89
C GLY A 13 0.82 14.21 -7.45
N LEU A 14 -0.10 14.16 -8.40
CA LEU A 14 -1.45 13.75 -8.16
C LEU A 14 -1.75 12.55 -9.02
N THR A 15 -2.24 11.51 -8.39
CA THR A 15 -2.78 10.35 -9.09
C THR A 15 -4.29 10.51 -9.20
N LEU A 16 -4.80 10.47 -10.43
CA LEU A 16 -6.22 10.52 -10.75
C LEU A 16 -6.62 9.23 -11.44
N ALA A 17 -7.71 8.63 -11.02
CA ALA A 17 -8.26 7.44 -11.63
C ALA A 17 -9.78 7.48 -11.60
N ALA A 18 -10.44 6.71 -12.46
CA ALA A 18 -11.88 6.56 -12.38
C ALA A 18 -12.29 6.01 -11.01
N ASP A 19 -13.43 6.43 -10.54
CA ASP A 19 -13.96 6.08 -9.23
C ASP A 19 -15.19 5.18 -9.41
N GLN A 20 -15.19 4.01 -8.80
CA GLN A 20 -16.26 3.01 -8.92
C GLN A 20 -17.62 3.53 -8.45
N ARG A 21 -17.65 4.57 -7.62
CA ARG A 21 -18.90 5.21 -7.16
C ARG A 21 -19.64 5.94 -8.26
N PHE A 22 -18.95 6.32 -9.35
CA PHE A 22 -19.50 7.08 -10.47
C PHE A 22 -19.62 6.26 -11.76
N GLY A 23 -19.11 5.03 -11.81
CA GLY A 23 -19.23 4.15 -12.96
C GLY A 23 -18.42 2.88 -12.84
N LEU A 24 -18.77 1.89 -13.65
CA LEU A 24 -18.06 0.63 -13.73
C LEU A 24 -16.70 0.83 -14.41
N LEU A 25 -15.71 0.06 -14.01
CA LEU A 25 -14.36 0.11 -14.52
C LEU A 25 -14.11 -1.02 -15.53
N ASP A 26 -13.35 -0.69 -16.57
CA ASP A 26 -12.79 -1.69 -17.47
C ASP A 26 -11.37 -2.04 -17.01
N PRO A 27 -11.13 -3.21 -16.42
CA PRO A 27 -9.83 -3.58 -15.87
C PRO A 27 -8.73 -3.74 -16.92
N TYR A 28 -9.10 -3.86 -18.20
CA TYR A 28 -8.16 -3.98 -19.31
C TYR A 28 -7.67 -2.62 -19.84
N ILE A 29 -8.43 -1.55 -19.57
CA ILE A 29 -8.16 -0.19 -20.04
C ILE A 29 -8.29 0.79 -18.88
N ASP A 30 -7.91 0.42 -17.68
CA ASP A 30 -8.01 1.29 -16.51
C ASP A 30 -6.87 2.33 -16.53
N ALA A 31 -7.15 3.47 -17.15
CA ALA A 31 -6.19 4.56 -17.22
C ALA A 31 -6.07 5.27 -15.88
N VAL A 32 -4.92 5.09 -15.24
CA VAL A 32 -4.51 5.86 -14.06
C VAL A 32 -3.60 7.00 -14.53
N TRP A 33 -3.91 8.21 -14.11
CA TRP A 33 -3.23 9.42 -14.53
C TRP A 33 -2.41 10.02 -13.41
N GLN A 34 -1.20 10.44 -13.73
CA GLN A 34 -0.35 11.19 -12.82
C GLN A 34 -0.13 12.60 -13.37
N ALA A 35 -0.35 13.63 -12.56
CA ALA A 35 0.00 14.99 -12.93
C ALA A 35 1.50 15.20 -12.81
N ASN A 36 2.12 15.63 -13.89
CA ASN A 36 3.54 15.99 -13.92
C ASN A 36 3.67 17.50 -13.70
N LEU A 37 4.27 17.88 -12.60
CA LEU A 37 4.51 19.27 -12.20
C LEU A 37 6.01 19.62 -12.21
N ASN A 38 6.85 18.82 -12.88
CA ASN A 38 8.26 19.09 -13.00
C ASN A 38 8.48 20.42 -13.78
N PRO A 39 9.25 21.38 -13.24
CA PRO A 39 9.47 22.67 -13.87
C PRO A 39 10.00 22.63 -15.31
N ASN A 40 10.78 21.60 -15.64
CA ASN A 40 11.38 21.42 -16.98
C ASN A 40 10.47 20.66 -17.96
N LYS A 41 9.22 20.40 -17.60
CA LYS A 41 8.24 19.70 -18.42
C LYS A 41 6.95 20.51 -18.57
N PRO A 42 6.06 20.14 -19.51
CA PRO A 42 4.71 20.67 -19.56
C PRO A 42 3.91 20.32 -18.29
N LEU A 43 2.88 21.11 -17.98
CA LEU A 43 1.84 20.73 -17.03
C LEU A 43 1.04 19.56 -17.64
N ALA A 44 1.52 18.35 -17.47
CA ALA A 44 1.01 17.18 -18.16
C ALA A 44 0.28 16.21 -17.25
N LEU A 45 -0.70 15.52 -17.83
CA LEU A 45 -1.29 14.29 -17.29
C LEU A 45 -0.67 13.12 -18.03
N GLU A 46 -0.01 12.25 -17.30
CA GLU A 46 0.76 11.15 -17.84
C GLU A 46 0.20 9.80 -17.39
N THR A 47 0.26 8.80 -18.29
CA THR A 47 -0.14 7.42 -18.01
C THR A 47 0.64 6.47 -18.92
N SER A 48 0.83 5.22 -18.47
CA SER A 48 1.35 4.13 -19.31
C SER A 48 0.25 3.33 -20.02
N LEU A 49 -1.03 3.69 -19.79
CA LEU A 49 -2.19 2.97 -20.34
C LEU A 49 -2.13 1.47 -19.97
N CYS A 50 -1.95 1.16 -18.72
CA CYS A 50 -1.77 -0.21 -18.24
C CYS A 50 -0.57 -0.91 -18.93
N LEU A 51 0.55 -0.21 -19.11
CA LEU A 51 1.76 -0.66 -19.79
C LEU A 51 1.57 -1.01 -21.29
N GLN A 52 0.49 -0.56 -21.89
CA GLN A 52 0.28 -0.67 -23.34
C GLN A 52 0.91 0.48 -24.13
N ALA A 53 1.46 1.48 -23.44
CA ALA A 53 2.31 2.52 -24.00
C ALA A 53 3.59 2.65 -23.17
N LYS A 54 4.69 3.09 -23.75
CA LYS A 54 5.86 3.54 -23.00
C LYS A 54 5.51 4.77 -22.17
N LYS A 55 4.71 5.66 -22.76
CA LYS A 55 4.19 6.86 -22.12
C LYS A 55 3.09 7.46 -22.99
N PHE A 56 2.06 7.98 -22.37
CA PHE A 56 1.08 8.86 -22.99
C PHE A 56 0.96 10.14 -22.15
N SER A 57 0.98 11.30 -22.76
CA SER A 57 0.92 12.61 -22.10
C SER A 57 -0.14 13.49 -22.73
N LEU A 58 -0.97 14.13 -21.91
CA LEU A 58 -1.91 15.18 -22.28
C LEU A 58 -1.54 16.46 -21.57
N PHE A 59 -1.39 17.56 -22.29
CA PHE A 59 -1.03 18.85 -21.69
C PHE A 59 -1.53 20.03 -22.51
N PRO A 60 -1.79 21.19 -21.87
CA PRO A 60 -2.10 22.42 -22.56
C PRO A 60 -0.85 23.11 -23.12
N VAL A 61 -0.98 23.72 -24.29
CA VAL A 61 -0.07 24.75 -24.79
C VAL A 61 -0.86 26.06 -24.80
N PHE A 62 -0.34 27.09 -24.15
CA PHE A 62 -0.94 28.42 -24.11
C PHE A 62 -0.39 29.26 -25.26
N LEU A 63 -1.26 29.91 -25.99
CA LEU A 63 -0.89 30.87 -27.02
C LEU A 63 -1.27 32.28 -26.57
N ILE A 64 -0.30 33.12 -26.27
CA ILE A 64 -0.51 34.51 -25.88
C ILE A 64 0.07 35.40 -26.97
N ASN A 65 -0.81 36.11 -27.68
CA ASN A 65 -0.45 36.85 -28.88
C ASN A 65 0.32 35.99 -29.91
N ARG A 66 -0.14 34.70 -30.03
CA ARG A 66 0.43 33.67 -30.90
C ARG A 66 1.81 33.11 -30.45
N GLN A 67 2.33 33.53 -29.31
CA GLN A 67 3.56 32.97 -28.77
C GLN A 67 3.18 31.74 -27.91
N PRO A 68 3.73 30.54 -28.20
CA PRO A 68 3.43 29.35 -27.48
C PRO A 68 4.23 29.27 -26.16
N ILE A 69 3.55 28.90 -25.08
CA ILE A 69 4.13 28.69 -23.77
C ILE A 69 3.62 27.31 -23.27
N TRP A 70 4.52 26.39 -22.89
CA TRP A 70 4.13 25.04 -22.45
C TRP A 70 5.00 24.46 -21.32
N LEU A 71 6.26 24.91 -21.15
CA LEU A 71 7.10 24.46 -20.05
C LEU A 71 6.73 25.23 -18.78
N ILE A 72 6.63 24.50 -17.66
CA ILE A 72 6.28 25.10 -16.37
C ILE A 72 7.28 26.20 -15.97
N ASN A 73 8.58 26.03 -16.27
CA ASN A 73 9.58 27.07 -16.05
C ASN A 73 9.35 28.38 -16.81
N ASP A 74 8.63 28.32 -17.92
CA ASP A 74 8.32 29.53 -18.72
C ASP A 74 7.08 30.27 -18.18
N PHE A 75 6.37 29.68 -17.18
CA PHE A 75 5.20 30.31 -16.58
C PHE A 75 5.61 31.45 -15.66
N PHE A 76 4.86 32.55 -15.70
CA PHE A 76 5.03 33.66 -14.77
C PHE A 76 4.80 33.25 -13.30
N SER A 77 3.84 32.35 -13.04
CA SER A 77 3.69 31.66 -11.77
C SER A 77 3.50 30.17 -11.96
N GLN A 78 4.11 29.37 -11.09
CA GLN A 78 4.04 27.93 -11.15
C GLN A 78 2.61 27.41 -10.94
N PRO A 79 2.26 26.23 -11.48
CA PRO A 79 0.98 25.60 -11.25
C PRO A 79 0.75 25.33 -9.76
N ARG A 80 -0.46 25.64 -9.30
CA ARG A 80 -0.97 25.33 -7.99
C ARG A 80 -2.15 24.41 -8.12
N VAL A 81 -2.24 23.41 -7.25
CA VAL A 81 -3.43 22.58 -7.14
C VAL A 81 -4.40 23.23 -6.18
N ASP A 82 -5.56 23.61 -6.68
CA ASP A 82 -6.60 24.26 -5.87
C ASP A 82 -7.55 23.24 -5.23
N GLU A 83 -7.70 22.07 -5.86
CA GLU A 83 -8.66 21.06 -5.45
C GLU A 83 -8.28 19.70 -6.02
N ILE A 84 -8.43 18.63 -5.22
CA ILE A 84 -8.23 17.25 -5.65
C ILE A 84 -9.24 16.32 -4.98
N PHE A 85 -9.73 15.35 -5.77
CA PHE A 85 -10.45 14.16 -5.34
C PHE A 85 -9.87 12.92 -6.04
N SER A 86 -10.40 11.76 -5.78
CA SER A 86 -9.94 10.50 -6.39
C SER A 86 -9.91 10.53 -7.92
N ASN A 87 -10.86 11.23 -8.54
CA ASN A 87 -11.05 11.27 -9.99
C ASN A 87 -11.09 12.68 -10.59
N TYR A 88 -10.80 13.71 -9.81
CA TYR A 88 -10.85 15.11 -10.25
C TYR A 88 -9.72 15.93 -9.67
N ALA A 89 -9.15 16.83 -10.47
CA ALA A 89 -8.24 17.86 -10.00
C ALA A 89 -8.47 19.19 -10.70
N ARG A 90 -8.14 20.28 -9.99
CA ARG A 90 -8.12 21.65 -10.52
C ARG A 90 -6.78 22.31 -10.26
N PHE A 91 -6.19 22.82 -11.33
CA PHE A 91 -4.92 23.53 -11.30
C PHE A 91 -5.14 24.99 -11.70
N THR A 92 -4.42 25.89 -11.06
CA THR A 92 -4.34 27.32 -11.46
C THR A 92 -2.88 27.69 -11.67
N CYS A 93 -2.58 28.38 -12.75
CA CYS A 93 -1.27 28.93 -13.06
C CYS A 93 -1.39 30.27 -13.78
N THR A 94 -0.27 30.96 -13.91
CA THR A 94 -0.17 32.21 -14.69
C THR A 94 0.84 31.99 -15.82
N PRO A 95 0.43 31.57 -17.03
CA PRO A 95 1.36 31.30 -18.11
C PRO A 95 2.19 32.51 -18.49
N ALA A 96 1.59 33.72 -18.49
CA ALA A 96 2.29 34.99 -18.69
C ALA A 96 1.68 36.09 -17.81
N SER A 97 2.41 37.14 -17.56
CA SER A 97 1.94 38.28 -16.76
C SER A 97 0.62 38.84 -17.28
N GLY A 98 -0.39 38.92 -16.41
CA GLY A 98 -1.73 39.40 -16.76
C GLY A 98 -2.65 38.32 -17.39
N PHE A 99 -2.22 37.07 -17.46
CA PHE A 99 -3.04 35.97 -18.01
C PHE A 99 -3.08 34.80 -17.03
N GLN A 100 -4.26 34.48 -16.48
CA GLN A 100 -4.45 33.39 -15.54
C GLN A 100 -5.14 32.22 -16.23
N ALA A 101 -4.59 31.02 -16.03
CA ALA A 101 -5.15 29.78 -16.53
C ALA A 101 -5.71 28.91 -15.40
N ARG A 102 -6.86 28.29 -15.62
CA ARG A 102 -7.47 27.28 -14.75
C ARG A 102 -7.76 26.02 -15.55
N LEU A 103 -7.03 24.96 -15.24
CA LEU A 103 -7.21 23.62 -15.80
C LEU A 103 -8.00 22.75 -14.83
N GLU A 104 -9.09 22.19 -15.29
CA GLU A 104 -9.90 21.20 -14.58
C GLU A 104 -9.82 19.87 -15.33
N VAL A 105 -9.58 18.80 -14.59
CA VAL A 105 -9.41 17.44 -15.10
C VAL A 105 -10.33 16.51 -14.38
N TRP A 106 -11.08 15.70 -15.10
CA TRP A 106 -12.02 14.75 -14.57
C TRP A 106 -11.88 13.38 -15.24
N ALA A 107 -11.32 12.38 -14.55
CA ALA A 107 -11.36 10.99 -14.95
C ALA A 107 -12.78 10.45 -14.76
N GLN A 108 -13.59 10.56 -15.79
CA GLN A 108 -15.02 10.25 -15.77
C GLN A 108 -15.25 8.74 -15.71
N THR A 109 -14.48 7.98 -16.50
CA THR A 109 -14.46 6.52 -16.52
C THR A 109 -13.01 6.03 -16.66
N SER A 110 -12.78 4.74 -16.49
CA SER A 110 -11.47 4.12 -16.72
C SER A 110 -10.90 4.37 -18.13
N THR A 111 -11.77 4.67 -19.09
CA THR A 111 -11.45 4.84 -20.50
C THR A 111 -11.65 6.25 -21.02
N THR A 112 -12.06 7.21 -20.19
CA THR A 112 -12.32 8.59 -20.61
C THR A 112 -11.83 9.61 -19.60
N LEU A 113 -11.18 10.66 -20.11
CA LEU A 113 -10.72 11.81 -19.36
C LEU A 113 -11.29 13.08 -19.98
N LEU A 114 -11.98 13.89 -19.21
CA LEU A 114 -12.46 15.20 -19.60
C LEU A 114 -11.55 16.28 -19.03
N CYS A 115 -11.25 17.28 -19.83
CA CYS A 115 -10.50 18.46 -19.41
C CYS A 115 -11.20 19.73 -19.85
N ARG A 116 -11.20 20.74 -18.98
CA ARG A 116 -11.62 22.11 -19.32
C ARG A 116 -10.52 23.08 -18.93
N LEU A 117 -10.07 23.89 -19.86
CA LEU A 117 -9.13 24.97 -19.62
C LEU A 117 -9.78 26.31 -19.89
N SER A 118 -9.71 27.22 -18.90
CA SER A 118 -10.14 28.61 -19.02
C SER A 118 -8.91 29.50 -18.90
N LEU A 119 -8.67 30.37 -19.90
CA LEU A 119 -7.57 31.32 -19.95
C LEU A 119 -8.14 32.75 -19.88
N HIS A 120 -7.93 33.40 -18.73
CA HIS A 120 -8.43 34.73 -18.42
C HIS A 120 -7.46 35.83 -18.89
N ASN A 121 -7.97 36.84 -19.51
CA ASN A 121 -7.27 38.09 -19.82
C ASN A 121 -7.48 39.10 -18.68
N LEU A 122 -6.53 39.21 -17.77
CA LEU A 122 -6.55 40.16 -16.67
C LEU A 122 -5.89 41.51 -17.04
N THR A 123 -5.45 41.66 -18.27
CA THR A 123 -4.85 42.92 -18.75
C THR A 123 -5.93 43.97 -19.09
N GLU A 124 -5.52 45.21 -19.30
CA GLU A 124 -6.40 46.30 -19.70
C GLU A 124 -6.68 46.37 -21.23
N SER A 125 -6.03 45.49 -22.00
CA SER A 125 -6.15 45.48 -23.47
C SER A 125 -6.66 44.15 -24.00
N LYS A 126 -7.25 44.21 -25.21
CA LYS A 126 -7.62 42.98 -25.95
C LYS A 126 -6.37 42.18 -26.32
N ALA A 127 -6.40 40.88 -26.10
CA ALA A 127 -5.33 39.97 -26.47
C ALA A 127 -5.82 38.86 -27.42
N MET A 128 -4.92 38.39 -28.29
CA MET A 128 -5.15 37.18 -29.06
C MET A 128 -4.72 36.00 -28.20
N LEU A 129 -5.68 35.22 -27.72
CA LEU A 129 -5.45 34.05 -26.87
C LEU A 129 -5.74 32.77 -27.64
N GLY A 130 -4.98 31.73 -27.34
CA GLY A 130 -5.25 30.39 -27.87
C GLY A 130 -4.88 29.32 -26.83
N ILE A 131 -5.53 28.20 -26.99
CA ILE A 131 -5.32 27.01 -26.17
C ILE A 131 -5.16 25.83 -27.12
N GLN A 132 -4.09 25.06 -26.96
CA GLN A 132 -3.93 23.78 -27.63
C GLN A 132 -4.06 22.65 -26.62
N ALA A 133 -4.90 21.66 -26.90
CA ALA A 133 -4.94 20.37 -26.22
C ALA A 133 -3.95 19.44 -26.94
N ALA A 134 -2.73 19.37 -26.43
CA ALA A 134 -1.65 18.58 -27.01
C ALA A 134 -1.66 17.15 -26.46
N ALA A 135 -1.41 16.17 -27.34
CA ALA A 135 -1.32 14.76 -26.97
C ALA A 135 -0.05 14.13 -27.57
N GLU A 136 0.77 13.55 -26.71
CA GLU A 136 2.00 12.88 -27.11
C GLU A 136 1.95 11.41 -26.70
N LEU A 137 2.06 10.53 -27.66
CA LEU A 137 2.06 9.09 -27.47
C LEU A 137 3.43 8.51 -27.85
N PHE A 138 4.11 7.90 -26.89
CA PHE A 138 5.26 7.04 -27.10
C PHE A 138 4.77 5.57 -27.13
N PRO A 139 4.44 5.05 -28.32
CA PRO A 139 3.77 3.77 -28.45
C PRO A 139 4.74 2.61 -28.29
N LEU A 140 4.19 1.41 -28.11
CA LEU A 140 4.93 0.15 -28.27
C LEU A 140 5.25 -0.10 -29.76
N GLU A 141 6.17 -1.00 -30.06
CA GLU A 141 6.54 -1.38 -31.43
C GLU A 141 5.31 -1.76 -32.28
N GLY A 142 5.32 -1.35 -33.55
CA GLY A 142 4.22 -1.59 -34.49
C GLY A 142 2.98 -0.72 -34.31
N SER A 143 3.07 0.33 -33.51
CA SER A 143 1.97 1.25 -33.19
C SER A 143 2.18 2.62 -33.84
N VAL A 144 1.14 3.49 -33.78
CA VAL A 144 1.12 4.80 -34.41
C VAL A 144 0.92 5.88 -33.35
N GLY A 145 1.80 6.88 -33.33
CA GLY A 145 1.66 8.05 -32.47
C GLY A 145 0.38 8.84 -32.73
N MET A 146 0.04 9.79 -31.84
CA MET A 146 -1.13 10.65 -32.03
C MET A 146 -0.97 11.51 -33.30
N ALA A 147 -1.98 11.50 -34.15
CA ALA A 147 -2.02 12.30 -35.39
C ALA A 147 -3.43 12.84 -35.63
N PRO A 148 -3.55 14.03 -36.28
CA PRO A 148 -4.84 14.55 -36.69
C PRO A 148 -5.58 13.67 -37.70
N ALA A 149 -6.87 13.48 -37.44
CA ALA A 149 -7.84 12.79 -38.27
C ALA A 149 -9.13 13.64 -38.37
N VAL A 150 -10.06 13.27 -39.23
CA VAL A 150 -11.31 13.99 -39.44
C VAL A 150 -12.49 13.01 -39.47
N LEU A 151 -13.52 13.28 -38.66
CA LEU A 151 -14.80 12.59 -38.70
C LEU A 151 -15.90 13.61 -39.01
N GLN A 152 -16.64 13.43 -40.08
CA GLN A 152 -17.74 14.31 -40.50
C GLN A 152 -17.41 15.81 -40.40
N TYR A 153 -16.25 16.20 -40.95
CA TYR A 153 -15.67 17.56 -40.91
C TYR A 153 -15.19 18.06 -39.54
N GLN A 154 -15.26 17.24 -38.51
CA GLN A 154 -14.75 17.58 -37.19
C GLN A 154 -13.35 16.99 -37.01
N PRO A 155 -12.32 17.78 -36.71
CA PRO A 155 -10.98 17.27 -36.44
C PRO A 155 -10.91 16.62 -35.05
N TYR A 156 -10.11 15.56 -34.97
CA TYR A 156 -9.75 14.89 -33.77
C TYR A 156 -8.31 14.35 -33.88
N LEU A 157 -7.72 13.91 -32.76
CA LEU A 157 -6.46 13.17 -32.81
C LEU A 157 -6.75 11.69 -32.63
N SER A 158 -6.10 10.86 -33.44
CA SER A 158 -6.14 9.41 -33.38
C SER A 158 -4.74 8.85 -33.18
N GLY A 159 -4.63 7.77 -32.41
CA GLY A 159 -3.37 7.04 -32.19
C GLY A 159 -3.65 5.58 -31.82
N LYS A 160 -2.59 4.76 -31.90
CA LYS A 160 -2.69 3.34 -31.56
C LYS A 160 -1.45 2.88 -30.81
N THR A 161 -1.64 2.11 -29.74
CA THR A 161 -0.55 1.48 -29.01
C THR A 161 -0.99 0.12 -28.48
N GLY A 162 -0.20 -0.91 -28.69
CA GLY A 162 -0.61 -2.27 -28.35
C GLY A 162 -1.96 -2.63 -29.00
N ASN A 163 -2.92 -3.01 -28.17
CA ASN A 163 -4.29 -3.30 -28.61
C ASN A 163 -5.25 -2.12 -28.44
N LEU A 164 -4.76 -0.95 -28.01
CA LEU A 164 -5.59 0.22 -27.72
C LEU A 164 -5.59 1.21 -28.87
N TYR A 165 -6.78 1.68 -29.23
CA TYR A 165 -7.04 2.84 -30.05
C TYR A 165 -7.36 4.03 -29.15
N LEU A 166 -6.71 5.15 -29.42
CA LEU A 166 -6.83 6.37 -28.64
C LEU A 166 -7.44 7.47 -29.51
N SER A 167 -8.34 8.24 -28.93
CA SER A 167 -8.96 9.37 -29.60
C SER A 167 -9.02 10.58 -28.67
N LEU A 168 -8.77 11.77 -29.21
CA LEU A 168 -8.93 13.05 -28.52
C LEU A 168 -9.83 13.95 -29.38
N ALA A 169 -10.99 14.32 -28.86
CA ALA A 169 -11.90 15.27 -29.49
C ALA A 169 -12.09 16.51 -28.62
N ALA A 170 -12.44 17.65 -29.24
CA ALA A 170 -12.60 18.91 -28.53
C ALA A 170 -13.97 19.54 -28.80
N SER A 171 -14.40 20.42 -27.91
CA SER A 171 -15.64 21.20 -28.08
C SER A 171 -15.44 22.35 -29.07
N GLY A 172 -16.51 22.75 -29.78
CA GLY A 172 -16.53 23.90 -30.66
C GLY A 172 -15.75 23.71 -31.97
N GLN A 173 -15.31 24.81 -32.58
CA GLN A 173 -14.52 24.80 -33.80
C GLN A 173 -13.03 24.70 -33.45
N ALA A 174 -12.55 23.48 -33.28
CA ALA A 174 -11.13 23.23 -33.09
C ALA A 174 -10.41 23.06 -34.42
N ALA A 175 -9.17 23.54 -34.52
CA ALA A 175 -8.28 23.34 -35.66
C ALA A 175 -7.17 22.34 -35.31
N PRO A 176 -6.78 21.43 -36.21
CA PRO A 176 -5.67 20.50 -35.96
C PRO A 176 -4.33 21.22 -36.09
N VAL A 177 -3.37 20.88 -35.24
CA VAL A 177 -1.99 21.36 -35.24
C VAL A 177 -1.04 20.17 -35.24
N TYR A 178 0.07 20.30 -35.97
CA TYR A 178 1.02 19.18 -36.15
C TYR A 178 2.40 19.42 -35.50
N SER A 179 2.72 20.69 -35.20
CA SER A 179 4.05 21.05 -34.69
C SER A 179 3.95 22.12 -33.63
N PRO A 180 4.73 22.01 -32.54
CA PRO A 180 5.70 20.96 -32.23
C PRO A 180 5.05 19.66 -31.81
N PHE A 181 3.76 19.69 -31.37
CA PHE A 181 2.99 18.54 -30.94
C PHE A 181 1.73 18.35 -31.78
N SER A 182 1.24 17.13 -31.86
CA SER A 182 -0.10 16.87 -32.35
C SER A 182 -1.11 17.46 -31.37
N ALA A 183 -1.92 18.42 -31.82
CA ALA A 183 -2.85 19.12 -30.94
C ALA A 183 -4.15 19.52 -31.65
N LEU A 184 -5.19 19.78 -30.85
CA LEU A 184 -6.39 20.48 -31.24
C LEU A 184 -6.36 21.88 -30.62
N GLN A 185 -6.57 22.92 -31.44
CA GLN A 185 -6.40 24.33 -31.08
C GLN A 185 -7.71 25.11 -31.15
N CYS A 186 -7.93 25.97 -30.18
CA CYS A 186 -8.95 27.02 -30.20
C CYS A 186 -8.26 28.39 -30.03
N GLU A 187 -8.61 29.36 -30.83
CA GLU A 187 -8.09 30.74 -30.73
C GLU A 187 -9.22 31.78 -30.79
N GLY A 188 -8.99 32.93 -30.15
CA GLY A 188 -9.92 34.03 -30.15
C GLY A 188 -9.33 35.35 -29.65
N LYS A 189 -9.94 36.44 -30.03
CA LYS A 189 -9.68 37.76 -29.45
C LYS A 189 -10.50 37.92 -28.19
N VAL A 190 -9.82 38.06 -27.06
CA VAL A 190 -10.43 38.08 -25.71
C VAL A 190 -10.27 39.51 -25.14
N ALA A 191 -11.40 40.12 -24.77
CA ALA A 191 -11.42 41.43 -24.16
C ALA A 191 -10.85 41.41 -22.72
N PRO A 192 -10.52 42.58 -22.14
CA PRO A 192 -10.17 42.67 -20.72
C PRO A 192 -11.23 42.03 -19.84
N GLN A 193 -10.81 41.27 -18.83
CA GLN A 193 -11.63 40.54 -17.84
C GLN A 193 -12.50 39.41 -18.44
N GLU A 194 -12.36 39.13 -19.73
CA GLU A 194 -12.98 37.99 -20.37
C GLU A 194 -12.05 36.77 -20.38
N MET A 195 -12.61 35.60 -20.73
CA MET A 195 -11.85 34.35 -20.81
C MET A 195 -12.12 33.60 -22.09
N LEU A 196 -11.12 32.86 -22.54
CA LEU A 196 -11.23 31.80 -23.54
C LEU A 196 -11.35 30.45 -22.84
N THR A 197 -12.42 29.71 -23.14
CA THR A 197 -12.60 28.35 -22.56
C THR A 197 -12.53 27.32 -23.67
N PHE A 198 -11.80 26.24 -23.42
CA PHE A 198 -11.65 25.11 -24.30
C PHE A 198 -11.80 23.80 -23.52
N THR A 199 -12.64 22.91 -24.04
CA THR A 199 -12.92 21.62 -23.41
C THR A 199 -12.57 20.51 -24.39
N TRP A 200 -11.97 19.45 -23.89
CA TRP A 200 -11.65 18.26 -24.67
C TRP A 200 -11.87 16.98 -23.90
N ARG A 201 -12.04 15.88 -24.64
CA ARG A 201 -12.19 14.53 -24.10
C ARG A 201 -11.21 13.61 -24.79
N TRP A 202 -10.42 12.94 -23.97
CA TRP A 202 -9.65 11.77 -24.35
C TRP A 202 -10.45 10.50 -24.11
N SER A 203 -10.24 9.48 -24.96
CA SER A 203 -10.82 8.15 -24.80
C SER A 203 -9.89 7.06 -25.31
N ALA A 204 -10.06 5.85 -24.77
CA ALA A 204 -9.41 4.63 -25.20
C ALA A 204 -10.42 3.50 -25.40
N ALA A 205 -10.15 2.61 -26.35
CA ALA A 205 -10.93 1.38 -26.56
C ALA A 205 -10.10 0.32 -27.28
N LEU A 206 -10.61 -0.92 -27.31
CA LEU A 206 -9.99 -2.03 -28.05
C LEU A 206 -10.25 -1.97 -29.56
N ASP A 207 -11.14 -1.10 -30.01
CA ASP A 207 -11.41 -0.80 -31.40
C ASP A 207 -11.53 0.70 -31.66
N GLU A 208 -11.25 1.12 -32.88
CA GLU A 208 -11.19 2.53 -33.28
C GLU A 208 -12.58 3.20 -33.22
N GLU A 209 -13.62 2.52 -33.67
CA GLU A 209 -14.97 3.08 -33.73
C GLU A 209 -15.47 3.43 -32.31
N THR A 210 -15.31 2.53 -31.37
CA THR A 210 -15.69 2.75 -29.96
C THR A 210 -14.87 3.88 -29.34
N SER A 211 -13.54 3.94 -29.61
CA SER A 211 -12.71 5.03 -29.12
C SER A 211 -13.19 6.38 -29.62
N VAL A 212 -13.41 6.50 -30.94
CA VAL A 212 -13.91 7.73 -31.57
C VAL A 212 -15.31 8.09 -31.04
N LYS A 213 -16.22 7.13 -30.94
CA LYS A 213 -17.58 7.34 -30.44
C LYS A 213 -17.56 7.89 -29.00
N ARG A 214 -16.70 7.35 -28.13
CA ARG A 214 -16.54 7.83 -26.75
C ARG A 214 -15.96 9.25 -26.71
N ALA A 215 -14.97 9.57 -27.55
CA ALA A 215 -14.38 10.91 -27.62
C ALA A 215 -15.40 11.98 -28.05
N PHE A 216 -16.31 11.64 -28.96
CA PHE A 216 -17.36 12.54 -29.48
C PHE A 216 -18.66 12.52 -28.68
N GLN A 217 -18.75 11.83 -27.55
CA GLN A 217 -19.92 11.95 -26.67
C GLN A 217 -20.15 13.42 -26.28
N PRO A 218 -21.41 13.86 -26.07
CA PRO A 218 -21.70 15.23 -25.65
C PRO A 218 -20.91 15.62 -24.40
N PHE A 219 -20.35 16.83 -24.40
CA PHE A 219 -19.79 17.44 -23.20
C PHE A 219 -20.92 17.83 -22.24
N PRO A 220 -20.67 17.93 -20.93
CA PRO A 220 -21.65 18.42 -19.98
C PRO A 220 -22.16 19.82 -20.41
N GLU A 221 -23.48 19.98 -20.58
CA GLU A 221 -24.07 21.27 -20.94
C GLU A 221 -23.77 22.36 -19.92
N ASN A 222 -23.79 21.97 -18.65
CA ASN A 222 -23.37 22.84 -17.54
C ASN A 222 -22.25 22.16 -16.76
N TRP A 223 -21.02 22.45 -17.15
CA TRP A 223 -19.82 21.94 -16.51
C TRP A 223 -19.76 22.27 -15.02
N ASP A 224 -20.06 23.54 -14.66
CA ASP A 224 -19.95 23.99 -13.27
C ASP A 224 -20.95 23.28 -12.36
N ALA A 225 -22.16 22.99 -12.86
CA ALA A 225 -23.12 22.17 -12.12
C ALA A 225 -22.66 20.71 -11.98
N ALA A 226 -22.10 20.11 -13.04
CA ALA A 226 -21.56 18.74 -12.99
C ALA A 226 -20.44 18.64 -11.94
N ILE A 227 -19.51 19.58 -11.95
CA ILE A 227 -18.41 19.61 -10.98
C ILE A 227 -18.90 19.95 -9.56
N ALA A 228 -19.90 20.82 -9.41
CA ALA A 228 -20.50 21.08 -8.09
C ALA A 228 -21.14 19.84 -7.49
N ASN A 229 -21.86 19.03 -8.28
CA ASN A 229 -22.42 17.76 -7.85
C ASN A 229 -21.32 16.76 -7.49
N LEU A 230 -20.27 16.64 -8.31
CA LEU A 230 -19.11 15.81 -8.01
C LEU A 230 -18.49 16.21 -6.67
N ARG A 231 -18.28 17.49 -6.41
CA ARG A 231 -17.76 17.99 -5.13
C ARG A 231 -18.63 17.62 -3.94
N LEU A 232 -19.92 17.79 -4.07
CA LEU A 232 -20.86 17.43 -2.99
C LEU A 232 -20.76 15.94 -2.65
N SER A 233 -20.78 15.08 -3.67
CA SER A 233 -20.64 13.64 -3.49
C SER A 233 -19.28 13.26 -2.86
N GLN A 234 -18.19 13.83 -3.36
CA GLN A 234 -16.84 13.53 -2.84
C GLN A 234 -16.67 14.00 -1.38
N ARG A 235 -17.17 15.20 -1.05
CA ARG A 235 -17.08 15.74 0.33
C ARG A 235 -17.89 14.95 1.34
N ALA A 236 -19.01 14.38 0.93
CA ALA A 236 -19.80 13.52 1.80
C ALA A 236 -19.07 12.25 2.22
N GLU A 237 -18.04 11.86 1.47
CA GLU A 237 -17.32 10.59 1.61
C GLU A 237 -15.92 10.73 2.25
N ILE A 238 -15.41 11.95 2.41
CA ILE A 238 -14.08 12.24 2.95
C ILE A 238 -14.18 12.85 4.35
N LEU A 239 -13.35 12.36 5.26
CA LEU A 239 -13.11 12.98 6.56
C LEU A 239 -12.19 14.19 6.37
N GLU A 240 -12.69 15.39 6.63
CA GLU A 240 -11.87 16.58 6.71
C GLU A 240 -11.10 16.58 8.03
N ILE A 241 -9.78 16.49 7.95
CA ILE A 241 -8.87 16.54 9.10
C ILE A 241 -8.09 17.84 9.01
N SER A 242 -8.03 18.59 10.09
CA SER A 242 -7.23 19.80 10.21
C SER A 242 -6.38 19.73 11.46
N THR A 243 -5.07 19.72 11.24
CA THR A 243 -4.02 19.80 12.25
C THR A 243 -3.25 21.10 12.07
N PRO A 244 -2.37 21.49 12.99
CA PRO A 244 -1.46 22.61 12.75
C PRO A 244 -0.44 22.35 11.63
N ASN A 245 -0.27 21.11 11.22
CA ASN A 245 0.65 20.70 10.16
C ASN A 245 -0.11 20.32 8.88
N ALA A 246 -0.09 21.21 7.92
CA ALA A 246 -0.76 21.02 6.64
C ALA A 246 -0.26 19.80 5.85
N ASP A 247 0.98 19.39 6.04
CA ASP A 247 1.53 18.19 5.42
C ASP A 247 0.85 16.93 5.95
N TRP A 248 0.50 16.89 7.23
CA TRP A 248 -0.27 15.80 7.81
C TRP A 248 -1.67 15.72 7.22
N ASP A 249 -2.33 16.87 7.09
CA ASP A 249 -3.69 16.94 6.53
C ASP A 249 -3.74 16.32 5.14
N ALA A 250 -2.67 16.48 4.34
CA ALA A 250 -2.55 15.91 3.04
C ALA A 250 -2.24 14.40 3.03
N VAL A 251 -1.37 13.96 3.91
CA VAL A 251 -1.16 12.52 4.03
C VAL A 251 -2.51 11.84 4.28
N PHE A 252 -3.33 12.37 5.20
CA PHE A 252 -4.68 11.83 5.44
C PHE A 252 -5.58 11.88 4.21
N LEU A 253 -5.59 13.00 3.49
CA LEU A 253 -6.37 13.11 2.26
C LEU A 253 -5.88 12.14 1.18
N THR A 254 -4.56 12.03 1.01
CA THR A 254 -3.97 11.10 0.03
C THR A 254 -4.28 9.66 0.37
N CYS A 255 -4.21 9.26 1.65
CA CYS A 255 -4.58 7.91 2.09
C CYS A 255 -6.05 7.59 1.81
N GLN A 256 -6.97 8.52 2.09
CA GLN A 256 -8.39 8.34 1.82
C GLN A 256 -8.67 8.23 0.31
N ASN A 257 -8.07 9.11 -0.50
CA ASN A 257 -8.22 9.06 -1.96
C ASN A 257 -7.66 7.75 -2.52
N ALA A 258 -6.49 7.30 -2.06
CA ALA A 258 -5.89 6.05 -2.51
C ALA A 258 -6.75 4.83 -2.15
N ALA A 259 -7.33 4.80 -0.95
CA ALA A 259 -8.25 3.73 -0.53
C ALA A 259 -9.51 3.70 -1.42
N GLN A 260 -10.11 4.85 -1.73
CA GLN A 260 -11.26 4.92 -2.62
C GLN A 260 -10.91 4.57 -4.07
N GLN A 261 -9.76 5.02 -4.56
CA GLN A 261 -9.27 4.67 -5.89
C GLN A 261 -8.98 3.17 -6.04
N ALA A 262 -8.57 2.51 -4.95
CA ALA A 262 -8.28 1.08 -4.97
C ALA A 262 -9.51 0.21 -5.20
N LEU A 263 -10.69 0.68 -4.81
CA LEU A 263 -11.96 -0.04 -4.99
C LEU A 263 -12.38 -0.05 -6.46
N ILE A 264 -12.85 -1.20 -6.91
CA ILE A 264 -13.28 -1.41 -8.30
C ILE A 264 -14.58 -2.22 -8.37
N ARG A 265 -15.46 -1.83 -9.31
CA ARG A 265 -16.58 -2.61 -9.80
C ARG A 265 -16.44 -2.72 -11.31
N THR A 266 -16.60 -3.89 -11.87
CA THR A 266 -16.38 -4.15 -13.29
C THR A 266 -17.68 -4.39 -14.02
N GLU A 267 -17.69 -4.20 -15.35
CA GLU A 267 -18.85 -4.57 -16.18
C GLU A 267 -19.14 -6.07 -16.13
N ALA A 268 -18.12 -6.90 -15.91
CA ALA A 268 -18.28 -8.35 -15.82
C ALA A 268 -18.97 -8.80 -14.52
N ASP A 269 -18.80 -8.03 -13.44
CA ASP A 269 -19.40 -8.29 -12.13
C ASP A 269 -19.70 -6.95 -11.43
N PRO A 270 -20.83 -6.32 -11.75
CA PRO A 270 -21.17 -5.00 -11.23
C PRO A 270 -21.61 -5.01 -9.75
N GLU A 271 -22.02 -6.14 -9.22
CA GLU A 271 -22.47 -6.29 -7.83
C GLU A 271 -21.29 -6.52 -6.88
N GLN A 272 -20.23 -7.17 -7.35
CA GLN A 272 -19.08 -7.49 -6.52
C GLN A 272 -18.10 -6.33 -6.43
N LEU A 273 -17.79 -5.91 -5.20
CA LEU A 273 -16.75 -4.91 -4.92
C LEU A 273 -15.40 -5.59 -4.77
N ASN A 274 -14.50 -5.32 -5.69
CA ASN A 274 -13.12 -5.80 -5.70
C ASN A 274 -12.13 -4.66 -5.41
N PHE A 275 -10.83 -4.95 -5.37
CA PHE A 275 -9.82 -3.93 -5.20
C PHE A 275 -8.50 -4.25 -5.91
N TYR A 276 -7.72 -3.21 -6.18
CA TYR A 276 -6.33 -3.32 -6.60
C TYR A 276 -5.39 -3.04 -5.43
N PRO A 277 -4.45 -3.93 -5.09
CA PRO A 277 -3.48 -3.68 -4.02
C PRO A 277 -2.49 -2.56 -4.36
N ASN A 278 -2.36 -2.24 -5.64
CA ASN A 278 -1.55 -1.16 -6.17
C ASN A 278 -2.22 -0.59 -7.43
N ARG A 279 -2.83 0.59 -7.35
CA ARG A 279 -3.41 1.28 -8.49
C ARG A 279 -2.56 2.48 -8.87
N SER A 280 -1.61 2.29 -9.78
CA SER A 280 -0.65 3.28 -10.26
C SER A 280 -0.63 3.35 -11.78
N THR A 281 0.05 4.37 -12.32
CA THR A 281 0.24 4.53 -13.78
C THR A 281 0.86 3.31 -14.44
N ASP A 282 1.73 2.59 -13.73
CA ASP A 282 2.47 1.43 -14.21
C ASP A 282 1.84 0.10 -13.82
N TYR A 283 0.76 0.13 -13.05
CA TYR A 283 0.04 -1.09 -12.71
C TYR A 283 -0.72 -1.58 -13.93
N SER A 284 -0.53 -2.84 -14.26
CA SER A 284 -1.32 -3.51 -15.27
C SER A 284 -1.86 -4.83 -14.73
N TYR A 285 -3.17 -4.92 -14.66
CA TYR A 285 -3.87 -6.18 -14.48
C TYR A 285 -3.47 -7.20 -15.57
N MET A 286 -3.15 -6.69 -16.76
CA MET A 286 -2.76 -7.50 -17.94
C MET A 286 -1.36 -8.11 -17.85
N GLN A 287 -0.44 -7.60 -17.03
CA GLN A 287 0.88 -8.22 -16.88
C GLN A 287 0.81 -9.65 -16.35
N ASN A 288 -0.25 -9.96 -15.63
CA ASN A 288 -0.48 -11.24 -15.00
C ASN A 288 -1.40 -12.15 -15.81
N LEU A 289 -1.98 -11.64 -16.90
CA LEU A 289 -2.84 -12.40 -17.80
C LEU A 289 -2.10 -12.74 -19.07
N THR A 290 -1.57 -13.96 -19.18
CA THR A 290 -1.25 -14.51 -20.51
C THR A 290 -2.51 -14.50 -21.37
N ALA A 291 -2.37 -14.23 -22.66
CA ALA A 291 -3.47 -14.02 -23.62
C ALA A 291 -4.59 -15.10 -23.60
N SER A 292 -4.31 -16.28 -23.04
CA SER A 292 -5.26 -17.40 -22.87
C SER A 292 -6.15 -17.32 -21.62
N LYS A 293 -5.94 -16.33 -20.74
CA LYS A 293 -6.62 -16.28 -19.42
C LYS A 293 -7.50 -15.02 -19.22
N ARG A 294 -7.99 -14.41 -20.29
CA ARG A 294 -8.79 -13.18 -20.24
C ARG A 294 -10.08 -13.24 -19.42
N ASN A 295 -10.52 -14.44 -19.02
CA ASN A 295 -11.72 -14.66 -18.21
C ASN A 295 -11.40 -15.15 -16.79
N MET A 296 -10.16 -15.08 -16.33
CA MET A 296 -9.85 -15.46 -14.94
C MET A 296 -10.08 -14.27 -13.99
N PRO A 297 -10.61 -14.53 -12.79
CA PRO A 297 -10.73 -13.52 -11.76
C PRO A 297 -9.37 -12.93 -11.41
N LEU A 298 -9.38 -11.73 -10.85
CA LEU A 298 -8.22 -11.04 -10.25
C LEU A 298 -7.34 -12.07 -9.50
N GLU A 299 -6.03 -11.94 -9.65
CA GLU A 299 -5.08 -12.97 -9.18
C GLU A 299 -5.36 -13.49 -7.78
N PRO A 300 -5.23 -14.81 -7.56
CA PRO A 300 -5.45 -15.44 -6.26
C PRO A 300 -4.41 -15.08 -5.18
N ASN A 301 -3.43 -14.25 -5.49
CA ASN A 301 -2.41 -13.78 -4.55
C ASN A 301 -2.64 -12.33 -4.11
N ILE A 302 -3.87 -11.98 -3.74
CA ILE A 302 -4.11 -10.70 -3.09
C ILE A 302 -3.47 -10.76 -1.71
N PRO A 303 -2.54 -9.89 -1.38
CA PRO A 303 -1.93 -9.89 -0.05
C PRO A 303 -3.00 -9.57 0.99
N ALA A 304 -3.27 -10.49 1.90
CA ALA A 304 -4.23 -10.27 3.00
C ALA A 304 -3.88 -9.00 3.80
N LEU A 305 -2.59 -8.67 3.90
CA LEU A 305 -2.12 -7.45 4.52
C LEU A 305 -2.58 -6.19 3.76
N ALA A 306 -2.64 -6.22 2.42
CA ALA A 306 -3.17 -5.10 1.63
C ALA A 306 -4.68 -4.94 1.81
N LEU A 307 -5.43 -6.06 1.88
CA LEU A 307 -6.86 -6.04 2.22
C LEU A 307 -7.08 -5.47 3.61
N ALA A 308 -6.28 -5.87 4.60
CA ALA A 308 -6.38 -5.33 5.96
C ALA A 308 -6.13 -3.83 6.00
N GLN A 309 -5.12 -3.32 5.29
CA GLN A 309 -4.85 -1.88 5.20
C GLN A 309 -6.00 -1.11 4.53
N LEU A 310 -6.55 -1.65 3.44
CA LEU A 310 -7.71 -1.06 2.77
C LEU A 310 -8.91 -1.00 3.71
N CYS A 311 -9.28 -2.12 4.33
CA CYS A 311 -10.42 -2.15 5.24
C CYS A 311 -10.22 -1.21 6.44
N GLN A 312 -9.03 -1.13 7.02
CA GLN A 312 -8.74 -0.20 8.12
C GLN A 312 -8.83 1.28 7.68
N ALA A 313 -8.57 1.58 6.42
CA ALA A 313 -8.81 2.91 5.86
C ALA A 313 -10.30 3.20 5.64
N LEU A 314 -11.11 2.18 5.30
CA LEU A 314 -12.53 2.30 4.99
C LEU A 314 -13.43 2.23 6.24
N ILE A 315 -13.15 1.35 7.19
CA ILE A 315 -14.01 1.07 8.36
C ILE A 315 -14.57 2.33 9.04
N PRO A 316 -13.80 3.39 9.28
CA PRO A 316 -14.33 4.56 10.00
C PRO A 316 -15.44 5.32 9.26
N LEU A 317 -15.44 5.29 7.94
CA LEU A 317 -16.31 6.11 7.09
C LEU A 317 -17.23 5.28 6.19
N HIS A 318 -16.75 4.15 5.73
CA HIS A 318 -17.35 3.28 4.72
C HIS A 318 -17.38 1.82 5.17
N PRO A 319 -17.93 1.51 6.35
CA PRO A 319 -17.86 0.14 6.90
C PRO A 319 -18.60 -0.89 6.05
N SER A 320 -19.65 -0.50 5.33
CA SER A 320 -20.36 -1.39 4.39
C SER A 320 -19.50 -1.74 3.16
N GLU A 321 -18.69 -0.81 2.65
CA GLU A 321 -17.74 -1.09 1.57
C GLU A 321 -16.59 -1.98 2.07
N ALA A 322 -16.12 -1.75 3.30
CA ALA A 322 -15.14 -2.63 3.93
C ALA A 322 -15.68 -4.06 4.08
N ALA A 323 -16.94 -4.22 4.50
CA ALA A 323 -17.59 -5.52 4.58
C ALA A 323 -17.75 -6.18 3.20
N ALA A 324 -18.20 -5.42 2.20
CA ALA A 324 -18.42 -5.92 0.85
C ALA A 324 -17.10 -6.39 0.19
N VAL A 325 -16.03 -5.62 0.28
CA VAL A 325 -14.74 -6.02 -0.28
C VAL A 325 -14.13 -7.19 0.50
N PHE A 326 -14.32 -7.25 1.81
CA PHE A 326 -13.88 -8.37 2.63
C PHE A 326 -14.59 -9.67 2.25
N LEU A 327 -15.92 -9.65 2.13
CA LEU A 327 -16.74 -10.78 1.67
C LEU A 327 -16.30 -11.30 0.30
N ALA A 328 -16.07 -10.37 -0.64
CA ALA A 328 -15.63 -10.72 -2.00
C ALA A 328 -14.26 -11.42 -2.04
N GLN A 329 -13.37 -11.09 -1.12
CA GLN A 329 -11.99 -11.63 -1.11
C GLN A 329 -11.82 -12.86 -0.24
N LEU A 330 -12.67 -13.04 0.77
CA LEU A 330 -12.52 -14.11 1.76
C LEU A 330 -12.50 -15.51 1.16
N PRO A 331 -13.38 -15.90 0.20
CA PRO A 331 -13.32 -17.22 -0.43
C PRO A 331 -12.01 -17.51 -1.15
N LEU A 332 -11.38 -16.48 -1.74
CA LEU A 332 -10.08 -16.60 -2.43
C LEU A 332 -8.93 -16.77 -1.43
N LEU A 333 -9.04 -16.16 -0.25
CA LEU A 333 -8.03 -16.21 0.80
C LEU A 333 -8.15 -17.48 1.64
N SER A 334 -9.36 -18.01 1.85
CA SER A 334 -9.58 -19.24 2.63
C SER A 334 -9.19 -20.51 1.85
N ASP A 335 -9.27 -20.49 0.52
CA ASP A 335 -8.84 -21.61 -0.33
C ASP A 335 -7.73 -21.18 -1.35
N PRO A 336 -6.55 -20.78 -0.87
CA PRO A 336 -5.48 -20.33 -1.76
C PRO A 336 -4.95 -21.47 -2.64
N PRO A 337 -4.52 -21.21 -3.87
CA PRO A 337 -4.00 -22.21 -4.76
C PRO A 337 -2.71 -22.82 -4.22
N LYS A 338 -2.47 -24.10 -4.55
CA LYS A 338 -1.18 -24.73 -4.28
C LYS A 338 -0.06 -24.08 -5.09
N VAL A 339 1.02 -23.70 -4.42
CA VAL A 339 2.17 -23.12 -5.10
C VAL A 339 2.99 -24.22 -5.75
N PRO A 340 3.30 -24.12 -7.05
CA PRO A 340 4.17 -25.08 -7.72
C PRO A 340 5.53 -25.18 -7.02
N GLY A 341 5.99 -26.39 -6.74
CA GLY A 341 7.27 -26.65 -6.06
C GLY A 341 7.20 -26.70 -4.53
N LEU A 342 6.15 -26.18 -3.87
CA LEU A 342 5.96 -26.34 -2.43
C LEU A 342 5.07 -27.53 -2.07
N GLY A 343 4.23 -27.99 -3.01
CA GLY A 343 3.31 -29.12 -2.78
C GLY A 343 2.18 -28.85 -1.80
N ARG A 344 2.11 -27.64 -1.23
CA ARG A 344 1.12 -27.20 -0.23
C ARG A 344 0.52 -25.84 -0.60
N LYS A 345 -0.63 -25.53 0.00
CA LYS A 345 -1.23 -24.18 -0.01
C LYS A 345 -0.35 -23.23 0.79
N VAL A 346 -0.31 -21.97 0.37
CA VAL A 346 0.33 -20.91 1.13
C VAL A 346 -0.80 -20.08 1.74
N LEU A 347 -0.98 -20.21 3.05
CA LEU A 347 -2.04 -19.50 3.77
C LEU A 347 -1.81 -17.97 3.72
N PRO A 348 -2.89 -17.17 3.77
CA PRO A 348 -2.79 -15.72 3.82
C PRO A 348 -2.14 -15.26 5.13
N PHE A 349 -1.62 -14.04 5.16
CA PHE A 349 -1.17 -13.38 6.39
C PHE A 349 -2.26 -13.43 7.46
N PRO A 350 -1.96 -13.80 8.72
CA PRO A 350 -2.96 -14.03 9.77
C PRO A 350 -3.50 -12.69 10.33
N CYS A 351 -4.56 -12.18 9.71
CA CYS A 351 -5.23 -10.93 10.11
C CYS A 351 -6.74 -10.94 9.83
N LEU A 352 -7.28 -12.02 9.27
CA LEU A 352 -8.66 -12.03 8.75
C LEU A 352 -9.71 -12.06 9.87
N ALA A 353 -9.52 -12.83 10.92
CA ALA A 353 -10.46 -12.86 12.04
C ALA A 353 -10.50 -11.54 12.80
N GLN A 354 -9.33 -10.91 13.04
CA GLN A 354 -9.25 -9.59 13.64
C GLN A 354 -9.97 -8.54 12.81
N LEU A 355 -9.78 -8.58 11.49
CA LEU A 355 -10.42 -7.66 10.55
C LEU A 355 -11.94 -7.84 10.57
N ALA A 356 -12.43 -9.09 10.56
CA ALA A 356 -13.85 -9.41 10.66
C ALA A 356 -14.49 -8.82 11.92
N VAL A 357 -13.82 -8.95 13.07
CA VAL A 357 -14.28 -8.36 14.33
C VAL A 357 -14.32 -6.83 14.26
N GLN A 358 -13.34 -6.20 13.63
CA GLN A 358 -13.29 -4.73 13.47
C GLN A 358 -14.45 -4.23 12.58
N ILE A 359 -14.70 -4.90 11.47
CA ILE A 359 -15.83 -4.58 10.57
C ILE A 359 -17.14 -4.75 11.33
N TYR A 360 -17.35 -5.91 11.96
CA TYR A 360 -18.56 -6.18 12.74
C TYR A 360 -18.80 -5.16 13.85
N ALA A 361 -17.77 -4.75 14.56
CA ALA A 361 -17.87 -3.75 15.62
C ALA A 361 -18.38 -2.38 15.13
N GLN A 362 -18.34 -2.14 13.83
CA GLN A 362 -18.83 -0.92 13.21
C GLN A 362 -20.21 -1.08 12.56
N ILE A 363 -20.47 -2.23 11.88
CA ILE A 363 -21.75 -2.45 11.19
C ILE A 363 -22.82 -3.05 12.10
N GLY A 364 -22.43 -3.87 13.07
CA GLY A 364 -23.36 -4.56 14.00
C GLY A 364 -24.22 -5.65 13.33
N ASP A 365 -23.82 -6.12 12.15
CA ASP A 365 -24.59 -7.07 11.34
C ASP A 365 -24.20 -8.51 11.65
N LEU A 366 -25.12 -9.26 12.28
CA LEU A 366 -24.89 -10.67 12.63
C LEU A 366 -24.91 -11.59 11.39
N GLU A 367 -25.65 -11.23 10.34
CA GLU A 367 -25.69 -12.00 9.09
C GLU A 367 -24.31 -12.02 8.45
N PHE A 368 -23.62 -10.86 8.40
CA PHE A 368 -22.24 -10.76 7.96
C PHE A 368 -21.33 -11.74 8.72
N LEU A 369 -21.38 -11.77 10.06
CA LEU A 369 -20.54 -12.70 10.83
C LEU A 369 -20.87 -14.17 10.56
N THR A 370 -22.13 -14.48 10.40
CA THR A 370 -22.60 -15.85 10.15
C THR A 370 -22.13 -16.35 8.78
N GLU A 371 -22.15 -15.47 7.78
CA GLU A 371 -21.70 -15.79 6.41
C GLU A 371 -20.19 -16.06 6.36
N ILE A 372 -19.38 -15.21 7.00
CA ILE A 372 -17.92 -15.32 6.95
C ILE A 372 -17.34 -16.38 7.88
N PHE A 373 -18.06 -16.78 8.91
CA PHE A 373 -17.54 -17.61 9.99
C PHE A 373 -16.89 -18.93 9.52
N PRO A 374 -17.50 -19.72 8.59
CA PRO A 374 -16.87 -20.96 8.12
C PRO A 374 -15.48 -20.72 7.47
N HIS A 375 -15.34 -19.67 6.69
CA HIS A 375 -14.09 -19.33 6.01
C HIS A 375 -13.02 -18.86 7.00
N ILE A 376 -13.42 -18.05 7.99
CA ILE A 376 -12.51 -17.58 9.04
C ILE A 376 -12.03 -18.74 9.90
N GLN A 377 -12.95 -19.63 10.31
CA GLN A 377 -12.64 -20.83 11.07
C GLN A 377 -11.64 -21.71 10.33
N GLU A 378 -11.95 -22.07 9.07
CA GLU A 378 -11.06 -22.88 8.22
C GLU A 378 -9.66 -22.25 8.12
N THR A 379 -9.59 -20.96 7.79
CA THR A 379 -8.31 -20.26 7.59
C THR A 379 -7.49 -20.19 8.88
N CYS A 380 -8.12 -19.86 10.02
CA CYS A 380 -7.43 -19.77 11.30
C CYS A 380 -6.92 -21.14 11.78
N LEU A 381 -7.74 -22.19 11.65
CA LEU A 381 -7.35 -23.52 12.11
C LEU A 381 -6.34 -24.18 11.17
N ALA A 382 -6.34 -23.86 9.87
CA ALA A 382 -5.38 -24.41 8.90
C ALA A 382 -3.92 -24.05 9.25
N TRP A 383 -3.66 -23.00 10.00
CA TRP A 383 -2.31 -22.66 10.47
C TRP A 383 -1.73 -23.71 11.42
N PHE A 384 -2.56 -24.46 12.09
CA PHE A 384 -2.18 -25.53 13.04
C PHE A 384 -2.19 -26.93 12.41
N ASP A 385 -2.20 -27.00 11.06
CA ASP A 385 -1.99 -28.27 10.35
C ASP A 385 -0.54 -28.74 10.54
N PRO A 386 -0.29 -30.04 10.79
CA PRO A 386 1.05 -30.59 10.96
C PRO A 386 2.05 -30.29 9.83
N SER A 387 1.59 -29.89 8.66
CA SER A 387 2.47 -29.46 7.57
C SER A 387 3.06 -28.05 7.76
N LEU A 388 2.52 -27.27 8.69
CA LEU A 388 2.95 -25.93 9.06
C LEU A 388 3.51 -25.84 10.49
N ASP A 389 3.48 -26.93 11.22
CA ASP A 389 4.07 -27.16 12.54
C ASP A 389 4.75 -28.52 12.46
N ARG A 390 5.94 -28.56 11.81
CA ARG A 390 6.57 -29.82 11.41
C ARG A 390 7.19 -30.60 12.55
N ASP A 391 7.67 -29.93 13.58
CA ASP A 391 8.18 -30.56 14.80
C ASP A 391 7.10 -30.78 15.85
N GLN A 392 5.86 -30.27 15.58
CA GLN A 392 4.64 -30.46 16.37
C GLN A 392 4.72 -29.89 17.79
N ASP A 393 5.49 -28.83 17.96
CA ASP A 393 5.61 -28.15 19.25
C ASP A 393 4.42 -27.19 19.50
N GLY A 394 3.73 -26.74 18.47
CA GLY A 394 2.58 -25.82 18.48
C GLY A 394 2.91 -24.41 18.04
N LEU A 395 4.07 -24.20 17.43
CA LEU A 395 4.51 -22.94 16.81
C LEU A 395 4.57 -23.10 15.30
N PRO A 396 3.53 -22.72 14.55
CA PRO A 396 3.54 -22.83 13.08
C PRO A 396 4.63 -21.95 12.44
N GLU A 397 5.13 -22.41 11.27
CA GLU A 397 6.12 -21.67 10.49
C GLU A 397 5.54 -20.97 9.27
N TRP A 398 6.18 -19.87 8.86
CA TRP A 398 5.94 -19.28 7.55
C TRP A 398 6.32 -20.27 6.43
N ALA A 399 5.52 -20.37 5.39
CA ALA A 399 5.84 -21.21 4.24
C ALA A 399 6.83 -20.53 3.30
N VAL A 400 6.65 -19.23 3.06
CA VAL A 400 7.45 -18.41 2.14
C VAL A 400 7.57 -16.98 2.65
N LEU A 401 8.67 -16.30 2.29
CA LEU A 401 8.91 -14.91 2.68
C LEU A 401 7.80 -13.95 2.22
N ALA A 402 7.21 -14.19 1.05
CA ALA A 402 6.15 -13.35 0.51
C ALA A 402 4.89 -13.26 1.40
N GLN A 403 4.66 -14.25 2.29
CA GLN A 403 3.56 -14.18 3.27
C GLN A 403 3.75 -13.07 4.29
N THR A 404 4.99 -12.73 4.62
CA THR A 404 5.32 -11.78 5.69
C THR A 404 5.23 -10.31 5.27
N GLY A 405 5.35 -10.03 3.98
CA GLY A 405 5.54 -8.65 3.47
C GLY A 405 6.96 -8.10 3.70
N TRP A 406 7.92 -8.92 4.16
CA TRP A 406 9.33 -8.53 4.37
C TRP A 406 10.19 -8.83 3.15
N ASN A 407 10.22 -7.94 2.19
CA ASN A 407 10.99 -8.19 0.96
C ASN A 407 12.50 -7.98 1.12
N ASP A 408 12.94 -7.22 2.10
CA ASP A 408 14.34 -6.82 2.30
C ASP A 408 15.05 -7.55 3.45
N HIS A 409 14.38 -8.49 4.16
CA HIS A 409 14.91 -9.16 5.34
C HIS A 409 16.16 -10.01 5.02
N PRO A 410 17.35 -9.67 5.54
CA PRO A 410 18.60 -10.30 5.11
C PRO A 410 18.72 -11.78 5.47
N THR A 411 18.09 -12.22 6.57
CA THR A 411 18.06 -13.63 6.99
C THR A 411 17.23 -14.50 6.05
N PHE A 412 16.20 -13.96 5.40
CA PHE A 412 15.24 -14.74 4.63
C PHE A 412 15.20 -14.41 3.14
N ASN A 413 15.81 -13.29 2.73
CA ASN A 413 15.84 -12.93 1.31
C ASN A 413 16.91 -13.71 0.55
N ILE A 414 16.57 -14.96 0.22
CA ILE A 414 17.43 -15.83 -0.60
C ILE A 414 17.72 -15.27 -2.00
N PHE A 415 16.90 -14.34 -2.46
CA PHE A 415 17.04 -13.72 -3.78
C PHE A 415 18.12 -12.65 -3.84
N ASN A 416 18.63 -12.17 -2.71
CA ASN A 416 19.78 -11.28 -2.71
C ASN A 416 21.08 -12.10 -2.64
N PRO A 417 21.92 -12.10 -3.71
CA PRO A 417 23.15 -12.89 -3.72
C PRO A 417 24.19 -12.46 -2.68
N LYS A 418 24.06 -11.24 -2.15
CA LYS A 418 24.95 -10.72 -1.09
C LYS A 418 24.56 -11.20 0.31
N HIS A 419 23.30 -11.63 0.50
CA HIS A 419 22.83 -12.12 1.79
C HIS A 419 23.21 -13.58 2.01
N LEU A 420 23.53 -13.92 3.25
CA LEU A 420 23.69 -15.31 3.74
C LEU A 420 22.37 -15.77 4.36
N ALA A 421 21.36 -15.84 3.50
CA ALA A 421 19.98 -16.09 3.88
C ALA A 421 19.70 -17.59 4.09
N THR A 422 18.66 -17.89 4.88
CA THR A 422 18.08 -19.23 5.04
C THR A 422 16.63 -19.26 4.54
N ARG A 423 16.06 -20.47 4.43
CA ARG A 423 14.64 -20.63 4.12
C ARG A 423 13.81 -20.33 5.36
N ILE A 424 12.86 -19.38 5.24
CA ILE A 424 11.99 -18.99 6.35
C ILE A 424 11.21 -20.18 6.95
N ALA A 425 10.85 -21.16 6.13
CA ALA A 425 10.14 -22.37 6.55
C ALA A 425 10.93 -23.31 7.44
N THR A 426 12.18 -23.01 7.73
CA THR A 426 13.03 -23.74 8.69
C THR A 426 13.19 -23.00 10.02
N THR A 427 12.42 -21.93 10.19
CA THR A 427 12.47 -21.09 11.37
C THR A 427 11.07 -20.86 11.93
N GLU A 428 10.97 -20.69 13.21
CA GLU A 428 9.80 -20.19 13.91
C GLU A 428 9.93 -18.70 14.13
N SER A 429 8.81 -17.99 14.11
CA SER A 429 8.76 -16.54 14.21
C SER A 429 7.88 -16.10 15.37
N TYR A 430 8.44 -15.27 16.24
CA TYR A 430 7.68 -14.63 17.31
C TYR A 430 6.51 -13.80 16.77
N ALA A 431 6.75 -13.09 15.64
CA ALA A 431 5.73 -12.30 14.98
C ALA A 431 4.53 -13.15 14.52
N LEU A 432 4.78 -14.28 13.85
CA LEU A 432 3.73 -15.18 13.42
C LEU A 432 2.91 -15.70 14.60
N GLY A 433 3.61 -16.20 15.61
CA GLY A 433 2.94 -16.73 16.82
C GLY A 433 2.07 -15.67 17.50
N LYS A 434 2.54 -14.43 17.64
CA LYS A 434 1.74 -13.33 18.24
C LYS A 434 0.54 -12.95 17.37
N MET A 435 0.69 -12.94 16.06
CA MET A 435 -0.44 -12.70 15.15
C MET A 435 -1.48 -13.80 15.24
N LEU A 436 -1.05 -15.07 15.31
CA LEU A 436 -1.96 -16.21 15.50
C LEU A 436 -2.67 -16.20 16.85
N VAL A 437 -2.00 -15.78 17.93
CA VAL A 437 -2.68 -15.57 19.24
C VAL A 437 -3.83 -14.57 19.10
N LYS A 438 -3.61 -13.47 18.36
CA LYS A 438 -4.65 -12.45 18.11
C LYS A 438 -5.77 -12.98 17.20
N GLU A 439 -5.43 -13.76 16.17
CA GLU A 439 -6.42 -14.41 15.29
C GLU A 439 -7.30 -15.39 16.08
N LEU A 440 -6.72 -16.20 16.93
CA LEU A 440 -7.47 -17.12 17.79
C LEU A 440 -8.36 -16.38 18.80
N ASP A 441 -7.91 -15.26 19.36
CA ASP A 441 -8.74 -14.40 20.22
C ASP A 441 -9.94 -13.82 19.44
N ALA A 442 -9.70 -13.37 18.22
CA ALA A 442 -10.75 -12.85 17.35
C ALA A 442 -11.73 -13.97 16.92
N LEU A 443 -11.23 -15.16 16.58
CA LEU A 443 -12.05 -16.33 16.25
C LEU A 443 -12.94 -16.73 17.43
N GLN A 444 -12.42 -16.75 18.67
CA GLN A 444 -13.20 -17.00 19.87
C GLN A 444 -14.32 -15.97 20.08
N LYS A 445 -14.05 -14.68 19.80
CA LYS A 445 -15.06 -13.61 19.86
C LYS A 445 -16.18 -13.87 18.84
N ILE A 446 -15.82 -14.22 17.59
CA ILE A 446 -16.79 -14.54 16.56
C ILE A 446 -17.60 -15.79 16.96
N ALA A 447 -16.94 -16.89 17.33
CA ALA A 447 -17.59 -18.14 17.73
C ALA A 447 -18.59 -17.93 18.89
N ARG A 448 -18.25 -17.09 19.87
CA ARG A 448 -19.16 -16.73 20.97
C ARG A 448 -20.39 -15.98 20.48
N ILE A 449 -20.24 -15.07 19.50
CA ILE A 449 -21.35 -14.27 18.95
C ILE A 449 -22.26 -15.14 18.10
N VAL A 450 -21.69 -16.04 17.26
CA VAL A 450 -22.49 -16.95 16.41
C VAL A 450 -23.00 -18.18 17.16
N GLY A 451 -22.51 -18.43 18.37
CA GLY A 451 -22.97 -19.55 19.24
C GLY A 451 -22.29 -20.89 18.97
N ASP A 452 -21.11 -20.92 18.33
CA ASP A 452 -20.34 -22.15 18.09
C ASP A 452 -19.40 -22.45 19.27
N GLN A 453 -19.85 -23.33 20.18
CA GLN A 453 -19.13 -23.69 21.37
C GLN A 453 -17.91 -24.56 21.08
N ASP A 454 -17.99 -25.44 20.10
CA ASP A 454 -16.89 -26.37 19.75
C ASP A 454 -15.67 -25.58 19.24
N THR A 455 -15.89 -24.62 18.34
CA THR A 455 -14.84 -23.73 17.86
C THR A 455 -14.27 -22.86 18.98
N LEU A 456 -15.12 -22.36 19.87
CA LEU A 456 -14.67 -21.54 21.00
C LEU A 456 -13.71 -22.32 21.91
N GLU A 457 -14.04 -23.57 22.27
CA GLU A 457 -13.20 -24.41 23.11
C GLU A 457 -11.90 -24.81 22.42
N HIS A 458 -11.98 -25.22 21.14
CA HIS A 458 -10.80 -25.58 20.35
C HIS A 458 -9.84 -24.41 20.18
N ALA A 459 -10.32 -23.23 19.74
CA ALA A 459 -9.50 -22.04 19.59
C ALA A 459 -8.87 -21.58 20.91
N SER A 460 -9.60 -21.72 22.04
CA SER A 460 -9.08 -21.40 23.37
C SER A 460 -7.92 -22.33 23.77
N ALA A 461 -8.04 -23.62 23.49
CA ALA A 461 -6.99 -24.61 23.79
C ALA A 461 -5.72 -24.34 22.95
N LEU A 462 -5.88 -24.06 21.63
CA LEU A 462 -4.77 -23.71 20.75
C LEU A 462 -4.09 -22.40 21.20
N GLN A 463 -4.87 -21.38 21.54
CA GLN A 463 -4.34 -20.10 22.02
C GLN A 463 -3.53 -20.27 23.31
N ALA A 464 -4.02 -21.07 24.27
CA ALA A 464 -3.32 -21.33 25.52
C ALA A 464 -1.98 -22.04 25.28
N LYS A 465 -1.95 -23.08 24.43
CA LYS A 465 -0.73 -23.79 24.04
C LYS A 465 0.26 -22.82 23.38
N LEU A 466 -0.15 -22.12 22.34
CA LEU A 466 0.69 -21.18 21.58
C LEU A 466 1.25 -20.05 22.48
N THR A 467 0.41 -19.47 23.34
CA THR A 467 0.85 -18.42 24.28
C THR A 467 1.91 -18.95 25.27
N SER A 468 1.76 -20.18 25.75
CA SER A 468 2.72 -20.82 26.66
C SER A 468 4.08 -21.01 25.99
N GLN A 469 4.09 -21.51 24.75
CA GLN A 469 5.31 -21.71 23.95
C GLN A 469 6.02 -20.39 23.67
N LEU A 470 5.29 -19.39 23.15
CA LEU A 470 5.86 -18.07 22.89
C LEU A 470 6.47 -17.43 24.15
N ARG A 471 5.83 -17.60 25.31
CA ARG A 471 6.37 -17.09 26.58
C ARG A 471 7.66 -17.81 26.95
N ALA A 472 7.73 -19.14 26.79
CA ALA A 472 8.92 -19.93 27.07
C ALA A 472 10.08 -19.47 26.15
N MET A 473 9.83 -19.31 24.85
CA MET A 473 10.84 -18.87 23.87
C MET A 473 11.29 -17.43 24.13
N HIS A 474 10.38 -16.52 24.41
CA HIS A 474 10.73 -15.14 24.74
C HIS A 474 11.53 -15.03 26.03
N THR A 475 11.25 -15.88 27.03
CA THR A 475 12.03 -15.94 28.27
C THR A 475 13.46 -16.47 28.03
N GLN A 476 13.60 -17.43 27.12
CA GLN A 476 14.90 -18.01 26.76
C GLN A 476 15.70 -17.05 25.86
N PHE A 477 15.05 -16.36 24.94
CA PHE A 477 15.66 -15.48 23.94
C PHE A 477 14.94 -14.13 23.88
N PRO A 478 15.07 -13.27 24.89
CA PRO A 478 14.26 -12.05 25.01
C PRO A 478 14.50 -11.03 23.91
N GLU A 479 15.61 -11.13 23.17
CA GLU A 479 15.95 -10.22 22.07
C GLU A 479 15.78 -10.83 20.68
N ALA A 480 15.39 -12.11 20.59
CA ALA A 480 15.24 -12.79 19.31
C ALA A 480 13.84 -12.61 18.72
N SER A 481 13.77 -12.49 17.42
CA SER A 481 12.53 -12.47 16.63
C SER A 481 12.20 -13.83 16.02
N CYS A 482 13.22 -14.67 15.82
CA CYS A 482 13.07 -16.01 15.27
C CYS A 482 14.18 -16.93 15.77
N TRP A 483 13.95 -18.24 15.63
CA TRP A 483 14.90 -19.30 16.00
C TRP A 483 14.74 -20.48 15.05
N ASP A 484 15.70 -21.41 15.07
CA ASP A 484 15.62 -22.64 14.29
C ASP A 484 14.48 -23.52 14.79
N ARG A 485 13.65 -24.01 13.88
CA ARG A 485 12.44 -24.82 14.16
C ARG A 485 12.70 -26.04 15.03
N ASP A 486 13.66 -26.91 14.64
CA ASP A 486 13.79 -28.21 15.30
C ASP A 486 14.77 -28.18 16.48
N SER A 487 15.74 -27.30 16.47
CA SER A 487 16.72 -27.20 17.55
C SER A 487 16.35 -26.18 18.62
N HIS A 488 15.41 -25.25 18.30
CA HIS A 488 15.04 -24.10 19.14
C HIS A 488 16.26 -23.28 19.58
N LEU A 489 17.28 -23.19 18.73
CA LEU A 489 18.51 -22.45 19.00
C LEU A 489 18.62 -21.21 18.10
N LEU A 490 19.37 -20.24 18.60
CA LEU A 490 19.80 -19.09 17.80
C LEU A 490 21.17 -19.40 17.18
N THR A 491 21.29 -19.09 15.92
CA THR A 491 22.57 -19.21 15.20
C THR A 491 23.06 -17.83 14.81
N SER A 492 24.38 -17.64 14.85
CA SER A 492 25.03 -16.45 14.31
C SER A 492 25.63 -16.74 12.94
N GLN A 493 25.73 -15.71 12.11
CA GLN A 493 26.27 -15.83 10.77
C GLN A 493 27.70 -16.38 10.78
N ALA A 494 27.95 -17.45 10.01
CA ALA A 494 29.28 -18.02 9.83
C ALA A 494 29.43 -18.65 8.45
N VAL A 495 30.46 -18.28 7.71
CA VAL A 495 30.87 -18.98 6.48
C VAL A 495 31.76 -20.15 6.89
N LEU A 496 31.32 -21.36 6.59
CA LEU A 496 32.01 -22.60 6.89
C LEU A 496 32.98 -22.98 5.81
N PHE A 497 32.63 -22.71 4.57
CA PHE A 497 33.45 -23.00 3.41
C PHE A 497 33.11 -22.08 2.24
N GLU A 498 34.11 -21.71 1.45
CA GLU A 498 33.96 -21.02 0.18
C GLU A 498 35.06 -21.46 -0.76
N GLY A 499 34.69 -22.03 -1.92
CA GLY A 499 35.63 -22.59 -2.90
C GLY A 499 34.93 -23.39 -3.98
N SER A 500 35.64 -24.31 -4.61
CA SER A 500 35.10 -25.24 -5.61
C SER A 500 34.62 -26.54 -4.97
N ILE A 501 33.78 -27.30 -5.71
CA ILE A 501 33.38 -28.66 -5.28
C ILE A 501 34.58 -29.57 -5.05
N ALA A 502 35.61 -29.55 -5.93
CA ALA A 502 36.81 -30.33 -5.77
C ALA A 502 37.56 -30.02 -4.45
N GLU A 503 37.60 -28.75 -4.03
CA GLU A 503 38.24 -28.36 -2.76
C GLU A 503 37.43 -28.83 -1.54
N LEU A 504 36.11 -28.91 -1.66
CA LEU A 504 35.22 -29.39 -0.59
C LEU A 504 35.34 -30.91 -0.36
N GLU A 505 35.56 -31.73 -1.40
CA GLU A 505 35.54 -33.20 -1.31
C GLU A 505 36.50 -33.77 -0.26
N HIS A 506 37.56 -33.03 0.10
CA HIS A 506 38.55 -33.43 1.07
C HIS A 506 38.43 -32.77 2.45
N GLN A 507 37.34 -32.08 2.69
CA GLN A 507 37.12 -31.31 3.92
C GLN A 507 35.91 -31.81 4.71
N SER A 508 36.08 -31.97 6.02
CA SER A 508 34.99 -32.15 6.96
C SER A 508 34.74 -30.82 7.67
N LEU A 509 33.49 -30.38 7.68
CA LEU A 509 33.10 -29.11 8.28
C LEU A 509 32.54 -29.34 9.69
N HIS A 510 33.16 -28.72 10.67
CA HIS A 510 32.72 -28.75 12.06
C HIS A 510 32.04 -27.45 12.41
N LEU A 511 30.84 -27.51 12.99
CA LEU A 511 30.08 -26.36 13.44
C LEU A 511 30.36 -26.12 14.93
N ALA A 512 30.62 -24.88 15.31
CA ALA A 512 30.82 -24.50 16.71
C ALA A 512 29.54 -24.75 17.54
N GLN A 513 28.41 -24.58 16.92
CA GLN A 513 27.08 -24.89 17.43
C GLN A 513 26.33 -25.65 16.36
N ALA A 514 25.54 -26.64 16.76
CA ALA A 514 24.68 -27.35 15.83
C ALA A 514 23.72 -26.44 15.11
N ALA A 515 23.66 -26.53 13.78
CA ALA A 515 22.85 -25.65 12.94
C ALA A 515 22.45 -26.31 11.63
N ARG A 516 21.44 -25.75 10.96
CA ARG A 516 21.19 -25.98 9.54
C ARG A 516 22.23 -25.28 8.71
N ILE A 517 22.60 -25.89 7.62
CA ILE A 517 23.49 -25.25 6.65
C ILE A 517 22.71 -24.74 5.44
N ASN A 518 23.22 -23.69 4.90
CA ASN A 518 22.75 -23.09 3.66
C ASN A 518 23.87 -23.21 2.62
N VAL A 519 23.52 -23.58 1.41
CA VAL A 519 24.45 -23.75 0.30
C VAL A 519 24.03 -22.86 -0.86
N LYS A 520 24.98 -22.06 -1.34
CA LYS A 520 24.89 -21.32 -2.61
C LYS A 520 25.87 -21.88 -3.61
N LEU A 521 25.42 -22.15 -4.83
CA LEU A 521 26.19 -22.67 -5.94
C LEU A 521 26.11 -21.72 -7.12
N LEU A 522 27.20 -21.43 -7.78
CA LEU A 522 27.24 -20.66 -9.02
C LEU A 522 27.31 -21.65 -10.21
N ILE A 523 26.15 -21.87 -10.85
CA ILE A 523 26.03 -22.86 -11.93
C ILE A 523 25.90 -22.26 -13.34
N GLY A 524 25.73 -20.92 -13.44
CA GLY A 524 25.45 -20.22 -14.70
C GLY A 524 23.98 -20.27 -15.12
N LEU A 525 23.62 -19.37 -16.05
CA LEU A 525 22.22 -19.13 -16.43
C LEU A 525 21.51 -20.30 -17.08
N THR A 526 22.24 -21.10 -17.87
CA THR A 526 21.66 -22.16 -18.71
C THR A 526 21.88 -23.58 -18.17
N ALA A 527 22.70 -23.75 -17.14
CA ALA A 527 22.96 -25.05 -16.57
C ALA A 527 21.70 -25.67 -15.94
N PRO A 528 21.43 -26.97 -16.14
CA PRO A 528 20.32 -27.65 -15.50
C PRO A 528 20.52 -27.68 -13.97
N LYS A 529 19.44 -27.78 -13.22
CA LYS A 529 19.50 -28.08 -11.78
C LYS A 529 19.94 -29.57 -11.64
N PRO A 530 20.77 -29.88 -10.65
CA PRO A 530 21.04 -31.30 -10.34
C PRO A 530 19.73 -31.98 -9.88
N THR A 531 19.62 -33.28 -10.12
CA THR A 531 18.45 -34.06 -9.73
C THR A 531 18.36 -34.17 -8.21
N GLN A 532 19.52 -34.26 -7.54
CA GLN A 532 19.61 -34.35 -6.07
C GLN A 532 21.00 -33.91 -5.59
N VAL A 533 21.06 -33.58 -4.30
CA VAL A 533 22.29 -33.33 -3.54
C VAL A 533 22.30 -34.26 -2.32
N HIS A 534 23.41 -34.92 -2.04
CA HIS A 534 23.53 -35.81 -0.89
C HIS A 534 24.45 -35.21 0.16
N LEU A 535 24.01 -35.29 1.43
CA LEU A 535 24.78 -34.85 2.58
C LEU A 535 24.94 -36.02 3.57
N LEU A 536 26.19 -36.20 4.06
CA LEU A 536 26.50 -37.10 5.16
C LEU A 536 27.10 -36.30 6.29
N GLY A 537 26.71 -36.58 7.52
CA GLY A 537 27.21 -35.84 8.69
C GLY A 537 26.73 -36.41 10.01
N LYS A 538 26.86 -35.64 11.06
CA LYS A 538 26.46 -36.02 12.41
C LYS A 538 25.49 -34.98 13.00
N SER A 539 24.47 -35.50 13.67
CA SER A 539 23.53 -34.73 14.49
C SER A 539 24.17 -34.16 15.78
N PRO A 540 23.50 -33.28 16.52
CA PRO A 540 23.98 -32.76 17.79
C PRO A 540 24.31 -33.85 18.82
N ASP A 541 23.59 -34.98 18.81
CA ASP A 541 23.81 -36.13 19.67
C ASP A 541 24.83 -37.13 19.12
N GLY A 542 25.56 -36.75 18.04
CA GLY A 542 26.64 -37.53 17.45
C GLY A 542 26.20 -38.69 16.54
N LYS A 543 24.91 -38.87 16.31
CA LYS A 543 24.42 -39.90 15.40
C LYS A 543 24.67 -39.57 13.95
N PRO A 544 24.97 -40.54 13.07
CA PRO A 544 25.11 -40.29 11.63
C PRO A 544 23.78 -39.85 11.04
N ILE A 545 23.83 -38.82 10.17
CA ILE A 545 22.73 -38.31 9.37
C ILE A 545 23.07 -38.45 7.91
N GLU A 546 22.10 -38.94 7.15
CA GLU A 546 22.14 -38.92 5.69
C GLU A 546 20.91 -38.14 5.19
N GLU A 547 21.12 -37.10 4.38
CA GLU A 547 20.08 -36.26 3.83
C GLU A 547 20.20 -36.19 2.31
N THR A 548 19.09 -36.34 1.62
CA THR A 548 19.02 -36.17 0.16
C THR A 548 18.11 -35.01 -0.16
N ILE A 549 18.64 -33.96 -0.76
CA ILE A 549 17.92 -32.76 -1.21
C ILE A 549 17.49 -32.96 -2.67
N PRO A 550 16.19 -33.10 -2.95
CA PRO A 550 15.72 -33.29 -4.33
C PRO A 550 15.75 -31.95 -5.12
N SER A 551 15.80 -32.03 -6.44
CA SER A 551 15.83 -30.88 -7.35
C SER A 551 14.69 -29.87 -7.08
N ALA A 552 13.53 -30.36 -6.65
CA ALA A 552 12.38 -29.51 -6.29
C ALA A 552 12.66 -28.59 -5.09
N ALA A 553 13.52 -28.99 -4.16
CA ALA A 553 13.90 -28.20 -2.99
C ALA A 553 15.01 -27.17 -3.29
N LEU A 554 15.65 -27.26 -4.47
CA LEU A 554 16.66 -26.32 -4.91
C LEU A 554 15.98 -25.06 -5.49
N SER A 555 16.24 -23.91 -4.93
CA SER A 555 15.77 -22.62 -5.46
C SER A 555 16.80 -22.07 -6.44
N ARG A 556 16.35 -21.63 -7.64
CA ARG A 556 17.22 -21.00 -8.64
C ARG A 556 16.98 -19.50 -8.70
N LEU A 557 18.06 -18.75 -8.66
CA LEU A 557 18.05 -17.32 -8.89
C LEU A 557 19.13 -16.92 -9.89
N GLY A 558 18.75 -16.67 -11.13
CA GLY A 558 19.71 -16.36 -12.19
C GLY A 558 20.77 -17.47 -12.32
N GLU A 559 22.03 -17.11 -12.07
CA GLU A 559 23.17 -18.02 -12.12
C GLU A 559 23.36 -18.85 -10.85
N TYR A 560 22.63 -18.57 -9.77
CA TYR A 560 22.80 -19.25 -8.49
C TYR A 560 21.74 -20.31 -8.25
N LEU A 561 22.16 -21.40 -7.61
CA LEU A 561 21.29 -22.32 -6.89
C LEU A 561 21.44 -22.09 -5.38
N PHE A 562 20.36 -22.30 -4.65
CA PHE A 562 20.30 -22.17 -3.21
C PHE A 562 19.47 -23.30 -2.60
N PHE A 563 19.93 -23.81 -1.47
CA PHE A 563 19.12 -24.67 -0.60
C PHE A 563 19.53 -24.54 0.87
N THR A 564 18.61 -24.89 1.76
CA THR A 564 18.81 -25.04 3.22
C THR A 564 18.55 -26.50 3.56
N THR A 565 19.36 -27.10 4.43
CA THR A 565 19.14 -28.47 4.94
C THR A 565 17.87 -28.55 5.81
N GLU A 566 17.19 -29.69 5.75
CA GLU A 566 16.08 -29.99 6.68
C GLU A 566 16.60 -30.51 8.02
N GLN A 567 17.81 -31.08 8.04
CA GLN A 567 18.45 -31.59 9.24
C GLN A 567 19.40 -30.57 9.88
N VAL A 568 19.55 -30.67 11.20
CA VAL A 568 20.51 -29.90 12.00
C VAL A 568 21.79 -30.69 12.17
N TYR A 569 22.93 -30.10 11.80
CA TYR A 569 24.22 -30.75 11.83
C TYR A 569 25.15 -30.16 12.90
N GLN A 570 25.91 -31.07 13.58
CA GLN A 570 27.09 -30.68 14.36
C GLN A 570 28.36 -30.81 13.51
N GLN A 571 28.38 -31.74 12.55
CA GLN A 571 29.46 -31.98 11.64
C GLN A 571 28.95 -32.41 10.28
N ILE A 572 29.49 -31.84 9.20
CA ILE A 572 29.31 -32.32 7.83
C ILE A 572 30.54 -33.09 7.43
N GLU A 573 30.36 -34.37 7.08
CA GLU A 573 31.45 -35.24 6.67
C GLU A 573 31.64 -35.21 5.16
N ARG A 574 30.53 -35.06 4.38
CA ARG A 574 30.55 -35.02 2.93
C ARG A 574 29.32 -34.35 2.36
N ILE A 575 29.52 -33.55 1.32
CA ILE A 575 28.42 -33.08 0.45
C ILE A 575 28.75 -33.50 -0.97
N SER A 576 27.82 -34.15 -1.67
CA SER A 576 28.00 -34.67 -3.01
C SER A 576 27.00 -34.04 -3.99
N PHE A 577 27.52 -33.58 -5.13
CA PHE A 577 26.81 -32.94 -6.22
C PHE A 577 27.01 -33.72 -7.51
N PRO A 578 26.42 -34.91 -7.71
CA PRO A 578 26.82 -35.89 -8.73
C PRO A 578 26.75 -35.40 -10.18
N GLU A 579 25.99 -34.31 -10.45
CA GLU A 579 25.76 -33.79 -11.80
C GLU A 579 26.43 -32.44 -12.06
N LEU A 580 27.17 -31.92 -11.10
CA LEU A 580 27.85 -30.62 -11.23
C LEU A 580 29.36 -30.82 -11.45
N SER A 581 29.98 -29.87 -12.15
CA SER A 581 31.41 -29.85 -12.36
C SER A 581 32.18 -29.62 -11.06
N ASP A 582 33.31 -30.30 -10.88
CA ASP A 582 34.20 -30.11 -9.74
C ASP A 582 34.73 -28.66 -9.59
N GLN A 583 34.73 -27.90 -10.68
CA GLN A 583 35.09 -26.47 -10.69
C GLN A 583 33.90 -25.53 -10.31
N THR A 584 32.72 -26.08 -10.06
CA THR A 584 31.58 -25.27 -9.63
C THR A 584 31.88 -24.60 -8.30
N TRP A 585 31.79 -23.27 -8.26
CA TRP A 585 31.95 -22.52 -7.04
C TRP A 585 30.74 -22.68 -6.10
N LEU A 586 31.04 -22.84 -4.82
CA LEU A 586 30.00 -22.87 -3.79
C LEU A 586 30.41 -22.14 -2.53
N ARG A 587 29.41 -21.73 -1.77
CA ARG A 587 29.53 -21.21 -0.39
C ARG A 587 28.62 -22.00 0.52
N ILE A 588 29.16 -22.50 1.64
CA ILE A 588 28.42 -23.18 2.70
C ILE A 588 28.48 -22.30 3.94
N TYR A 589 27.36 -22.04 4.55
CA TYR A 589 27.26 -21.09 5.67
C TYR A 589 26.08 -21.40 6.60
N VAL A 590 26.15 -20.84 7.82
CA VAL A 590 25.06 -20.77 8.80
C VAL A 590 24.46 -19.35 8.73
N ALA A 591 23.15 -19.26 8.74
CA ALA A 591 22.44 -17.96 8.73
C ALA A 591 22.43 -17.31 10.11
N ASP A 592 22.21 -16.01 10.14
CA ASP A 592 22.07 -15.22 11.35
C ASP A 592 20.59 -15.17 11.78
N LEU A 593 20.27 -15.84 12.88
CA LEU A 593 18.95 -15.81 13.51
C LEU A 593 18.92 -14.87 14.74
N THR A 594 20.03 -14.21 15.06
CA THR A 594 20.08 -13.23 16.16
C THR A 594 19.54 -11.86 15.76
N LEU A 595 19.21 -11.70 14.47
CA LEU A 595 18.73 -10.46 13.91
C LEU A 595 17.32 -10.16 14.43
N ARG A 596 17.11 -8.92 14.88
CA ARG A 596 15.81 -8.44 15.37
C ARG A 596 14.97 -7.92 14.21
N ASP A 597 13.75 -8.40 14.08
CA ASP A 597 12.77 -7.87 13.14
C ASP A 597 11.66 -7.05 13.84
N ILE A 598 10.81 -6.39 13.05
CA ILE A 598 9.72 -5.55 13.56
C ILE A 598 8.72 -6.34 14.42
N GLY A 599 8.59 -7.65 14.21
CA GLY A 599 7.70 -8.50 14.98
C GLY A 599 8.08 -8.61 16.45
N TRP A 600 9.34 -8.35 16.81
CA TRP A 600 9.79 -8.30 18.19
C TRP A 600 9.01 -7.27 19.03
N TYR A 601 8.61 -6.15 18.42
CA TYR A 601 7.84 -5.11 19.11
C TYR A 601 6.43 -5.56 19.52
N LEU A 602 5.94 -6.70 19.01
CA LEU A 602 4.70 -7.32 19.46
C LEU A 602 4.82 -8.01 20.84
N ALA A 603 6.03 -8.06 21.41
CA ALA A 603 6.26 -8.48 22.78
C ALA A 603 6.04 -7.37 23.81
N TYR A 604 5.99 -6.11 23.37
CA TYR A 604 5.90 -4.96 24.28
C TYR A 604 4.70 -5.02 25.20
N THR A 605 4.95 -4.77 26.50
CA THR A 605 3.93 -4.49 27.51
C THR A 605 4.38 -3.28 28.33
N PRO A 606 3.46 -2.41 28.85
CA PRO A 606 3.82 -1.25 29.66
C PRO A 606 4.53 -1.61 30.97
N GLU A 607 4.34 -2.80 31.47
CA GLU A 607 4.91 -3.31 32.72
C GLU A 607 6.36 -3.80 32.53
N GLU A 608 6.63 -4.41 31.41
CA GLU A 608 7.95 -4.80 30.96
C GLU A 608 8.50 -3.65 30.12
N LYS A 609 9.05 -2.61 30.75
CA LYS A 609 9.78 -1.58 30.01
C LYS A 609 10.89 -2.29 29.22
N LEU A 610 10.66 -2.52 27.94
CA LEU A 610 11.70 -2.96 27.02
C LEU A 610 12.83 -1.94 27.15
N LYS A 611 13.95 -2.32 27.75
CA LYS A 611 15.07 -1.42 27.92
C LYS A 611 15.47 -0.97 26.53
N PRO A 612 15.63 0.34 26.27
CA PRO A 612 16.27 0.80 25.06
C PRO A 612 17.57 0.02 24.96
N SER A 613 17.74 -0.77 23.92
CA SER A 613 19.03 -1.41 23.72
C SER A 613 20.06 -0.28 23.52
N GLU A 614 21.29 -0.48 23.96
CA GLU A 614 22.44 0.40 23.73
C GLU A 614 22.66 0.73 22.22
N LEU A 615 21.79 0.21 21.36
CA LEU A 615 21.73 0.36 19.93
C LEU A 615 21.48 1.81 19.45
N ILE A 616 20.88 2.67 20.29
CA ILE A 616 20.41 4.00 19.90
C ILE A 616 21.44 5.09 20.14
N GLU A 617 22.37 4.87 21.08
CA GLU A 617 23.36 5.91 21.44
C GLU A 617 24.36 6.26 20.31
N GLY A 618 24.58 5.37 19.33
CA GLY A 618 25.52 5.62 18.23
C GLY A 618 24.95 6.36 17.01
N ALA A 619 23.62 6.51 16.90
CA ALA A 619 22.99 7.14 15.74
C ALA A 619 22.78 8.66 15.88
N GLN A 620 23.04 9.22 17.06
CA GLN A 620 22.72 10.63 17.36
C GLN A 620 23.77 11.63 16.87
N ASP A 621 25.00 11.21 16.54
CA ASP A 621 26.12 12.15 16.29
C ASP A 621 26.20 12.71 14.86
N GLU A 622 25.42 12.24 13.87
CA GLU A 622 25.55 12.73 12.48
C GLU A 622 24.39 13.58 11.95
N PHE A 623 23.28 13.76 12.69
CA PHE A 623 22.16 14.55 12.22
C PHE A 623 21.79 15.69 13.17
N ASN A 624 22.52 16.79 13.01
CA ASN A 624 22.15 18.08 13.57
C ASN A 624 21.05 18.72 12.70
N VAL A 625 19.82 18.27 12.89
CA VAL A 625 18.62 19.00 12.45
C VAL A 625 17.89 19.36 13.72
N ASP A 626 17.59 20.66 13.90
CA ASP A 626 16.93 21.29 15.06
C ASP A 626 15.85 20.42 15.75
N ALA A 627 16.25 19.33 16.38
CA ALA A 627 15.42 18.45 17.17
C ALA A 627 15.51 18.91 18.63
N GLU A 628 14.52 19.69 19.02
CA GLU A 628 14.21 19.87 20.43
C GLU A 628 13.86 18.49 21.01
N ASP A 629 14.67 17.98 21.91
CA ASP A 629 14.61 16.75 22.70
C ASP A 629 14.93 15.40 22.01
N PRO A 630 15.82 14.57 22.61
CA PRO A 630 16.09 13.21 22.13
C PRO A 630 14.87 12.31 22.36
N PRO A 631 14.69 11.27 21.51
CA PRO A 631 13.57 10.35 21.64
C PRO A 631 13.55 9.67 23.02
N GLN A 632 12.42 9.78 23.73
CA GLN A 632 12.24 9.29 25.10
C GLN A 632 11.81 7.82 25.17
N SER A 633 11.48 7.18 24.03
CA SER A 633 11.00 5.78 24.00
C SER A 633 11.66 4.95 22.90
N ILE A 634 11.58 3.62 23.06
CA ILE A 634 12.05 2.65 22.06
C ILE A 634 11.32 2.78 20.70
N PHE A 635 10.12 3.38 20.70
CA PHE A 635 9.31 3.56 19.50
C PHE A 635 9.71 4.83 18.70
N ALA A 636 10.52 5.68 19.28
CA ALA A 636 11.15 6.82 18.63
C ALA A 636 12.57 6.50 18.11
N SER A 637 12.94 5.23 18.06
CA SER A 637 14.28 4.76 17.68
C SER A 637 14.69 5.09 16.24
N SER A 638 13.74 5.38 15.37
CA SER A 638 13.97 5.89 14.03
C SER A 638 13.12 7.14 13.78
N LEU A 639 13.69 8.10 13.04
CA LEU A 639 13.02 9.36 12.71
C LEU A 639 11.72 9.16 11.91
N TYR A 640 11.59 8.03 11.22
CA TYR A 640 10.55 7.78 10.23
C TYR A 640 9.65 6.56 10.53
N GLY A 641 9.86 5.86 11.67
CA GLY A 641 9.12 4.67 12.08
C GLY A 641 10.02 3.49 12.42
N LEU A 642 9.45 2.32 12.72
CA LEU A 642 10.21 1.11 13.03
C LEU A 642 10.66 0.42 11.74
N PRO A 643 11.97 0.14 11.61
CA PRO A 643 12.49 -0.60 10.46
C PRO A 643 12.08 -2.07 10.51
N ASN A 644 11.97 -2.70 9.34
CA ASN A 644 11.62 -4.11 9.21
C ASN A 644 12.61 -5.03 9.95
N TYR A 645 13.86 -4.63 10.04
CA TYR A 645 14.87 -5.32 10.83
C TYR A 645 15.98 -4.38 11.33
N GLU A 646 16.66 -4.79 12.37
CA GLU A 646 17.85 -4.16 12.94
C GLU A 646 18.96 -5.19 13.09
N GLN A 647 20.14 -4.89 12.61
CA GLN A 647 21.32 -5.74 12.71
C GLN A 647 22.49 -4.96 13.32
N LYS A 648 22.92 -5.36 14.49
CA LYS A 648 24.12 -4.81 15.13
C LYS A 648 25.36 -5.43 14.48
N THR A 649 26.22 -4.59 13.91
CA THR A 649 27.54 -4.99 13.39
C THR A 649 28.63 -4.34 14.23
N GLN A 650 29.90 -4.77 14.05
CA GLN A 650 31.02 -4.15 14.76
C GLN A 650 31.25 -2.68 14.38
N GLU A 651 30.78 -2.27 13.22
CA GLU A 651 31.03 -0.93 12.66
C GLU A 651 29.83 0.01 12.75
N ALA A 652 28.60 -0.54 12.65
CA ALA A 652 27.38 0.25 12.63
C ALA A 652 26.12 -0.61 12.87
N ILE A 653 24.99 0.06 13.08
CA ILE A 653 23.67 -0.57 13.04
C ILE A 653 23.15 -0.48 11.61
N LYS A 654 22.84 -1.63 11.03
CA LYS A 654 22.12 -1.72 9.75
C LYS A 654 20.65 -1.89 10.02
N THR A 655 19.84 -1.08 9.37
CA THR A 655 18.39 -1.13 9.47
C THR A 655 17.76 -1.44 8.13
N GLY A 656 16.62 -2.13 8.17
CA GLY A 656 15.80 -2.40 6.98
C GLY A 656 14.97 -1.20 6.55
N SER A 657 14.13 -1.43 5.57
CA SER A 657 13.10 -0.47 5.17
C SER A 657 12.02 -0.33 6.25
N ILE A 658 11.30 0.78 6.21
CA ILE A 658 10.10 0.99 7.01
C ILE A 658 8.88 0.60 6.17
N ASN A 659 8.12 -0.37 6.66
CA ASN A 659 6.87 -0.80 6.06
C ASN A 659 5.69 -0.25 6.88
N PRO A 660 4.86 0.66 6.34
CA PRO A 660 3.75 1.24 7.08
C PRO A 660 2.71 0.22 7.57
N ALA A 661 2.48 -0.85 6.82
CA ALA A 661 1.53 -1.88 7.22
C ALA A 661 1.99 -2.63 8.48
N TRP A 662 3.26 -3.04 8.56
CA TRP A 662 3.81 -3.67 9.76
C TRP A 662 3.85 -2.71 10.95
N ASN A 663 4.24 -1.46 10.71
CA ASN A 663 4.18 -0.44 11.77
C ASN A 663 2.76 -0.23 12.28
N SER A 664 1.75 -0.33 11.41
CA SER A 664 0.33 -0.26 11.80
C SER A 664 -0.09 -1.42 12.70
N LEU A 665 0.42 -2.63 12.47
CA LEU A 665 0.19 -3.79 13.34
C LEU A 665 0.81 -3.59 14.73
N VAL A 666 2.03 -3.05 14.79
CA VAL A 666 2.70 -2.71 16.06
C VAL A 666 1.95 -1.57 16.76
N LEU A 667 1.55 -0.51 16.06
CA LEU A 667 0.74 0.57 16.61
C LEU A 667 -0.55 0.06 17.25
N ARG A 668 -1.25 -0.82 16.57
CA ARG A 668 -2.47 -1.43 17.10
C ARG A 668 -2.18 -2.25 18.37
N HIS A 669 -1.10 -3.02 18.39
CA HIS A 669 -0.68 -3.74 19.58
C HIS A 669 -0.40 -2.79 20.76
N ILE A 670 0.34 -1.70 20.53
CA ILE A 670 0.66 -0.71 21.56
C ILE A 670 -0.62 -0.07 22.12
N LEU A 671 -1.60 0.23 21.25
CA LEU A 671 -2.90 0.75 21.67
C LEU A 671 -3.70 -0.26 22.51
N GLU A 672 -3.71 -1.54 22.13
CA GLU A 672 -4.40 -2.62 22.84
C GLU A 672 -3.85 -2.85 24.26
N VAL A 673 -2.53 -2.68 24.44
CA VAL A 673 -1.91 -2.75 25.78
C VAL A 673 -2.00 -1.43 26.57
N GLY A 674 -2.68 -0.41 26.03
CA GLY A 674 -2.97 0.84 26.71
C GLY A 674 -1.84 1.88 26.68
N ALA A 675 -0.75 1.65 25.95
CA ALA A 675 0.40 2.55 25.86
C ALA A 675 0.18 3.64 24.78
N LYS A 676 -0.81 4.49 24.98
CA LYS A 676 -1.25 5.51 24.04
C LYS A 676 -0.20 6.59 23.73
N PRO A 677 0.61 7.08 24.69
CA PRO A 677 1.69 8.02 24.39
C PRO A 677 2.73 7.45 23.42
N GLU A 678 3.17 6.20 23.65
CA GLU A 678 4.15 5.50 22.81
C GLU A 678 3.60 5.26 21.40
N ALA A 679 2.32 4.91 21.31
CA ALA A 679 1.64 4.80 20.03
C ALA A 679 1.61 6.14 19.28
N ALA A 680 1.41 7.26 19.96
CA ALA A 680 1.42 8.60 19.36
C ALA A 680 2.81 9.00 18.86
N GLU A 681 3.88 8.63 19.56
CA GLU A 681 5.27 8.83 19.11
C GLU A 681 5.58 8.05 17.84
N LEU A 682 5.27 6.75 17.81
CA LEU A 682 5.45 5.92 16.63
C LEU A 682 4.63 6.44 15.45
N PHE A 683 3.38 6.81 15.69
CA PHE A 683 2.53 7.41 14.67
C PHE A 683 3.12 8.71 14.11
N THR A 684 3.67 9.57 14.98
CA THR A 684 4.34 10.81 14.57
C THR A 684 5.54 10.53 13.66
N SER A 685 6.35 9.53 14.00
CA SER A 685 7.50 9.11 13.18
C SER A 685 7.07 8.61 11.81
N LEU A 686 6.02 7.78 11.74
CA LEU A 686 5.46 7.32 10.47
C LEU A 686 4.91 8.47 9.62
N MET A 687 4.25 9.45 10.24
CA MET A 687 3.76 10.63 9.53
C MET A 687 4.90 11.45 8.93
N ARG A 688 6.04 11.59 9.63
CA ARG A 688 7.23 12.24 9.05
C ARG A 688 7.74 11.50 7.82
N GLY A 689 7.81 10.16 7.89
CA GLY A 689 8.18 9.32 6.75
C GLY A 689 7.25 9.50 5.55
N ALA A 690 5.94 9.40 5.78
CA ALA A 690 4.93 9.57 4.74
C ALA A 690 4.96 10.97 4.10
N VAL A 691 5.11 12.03 4.89
CA VAL A 691 5.29 13.41 4.41
C VAL A 691 6.51 13.51 3.51
N GLN A 692 7.64 12.94 3.94
CA GLN A 692 8.89 13.01 3.17
C GLN A 692 8.77 12.25 1.85
N VAL A 693 8.14 11.07 1.84
CA VAL A 693 7.86 10.29 0.62
C VAL A 693 6.97 11.08 -0.33
N LEU A 694 5.87 11.68 0.17
CA LEU A 694 4.98 12.50 -0.65
C LEU A 694 5.68 13.73 -1.25
N ARG A 695 6.60 14.36 -0.52
CA ARG A 695 7.37 15.50 -1.02
C ARG A 695 8.37 15.10 -2.11
N GLN A 696 8.91 13.88 -2.07
CA GLN A 696 9.90 13.40 -3.03
C GLN A 696 9.25 12.83 -4.29
N GLU A 697 8.25 11.96 -4.13
CA GLU A 697 7.70 11.16 -5.21
C GLU A 697 6.26 11.52 -5.58
N HIS A 698 5.62 12.34 -4.75
CA HIS A 698 4.25 12.77 -5.02
C HIS A 698 3.19 11.66 -4.95
N HIS A 699 3.52 10.49 -4.39
CA HIS A 699 2.62 9.38 -4.12
C HIS A 699 3.13 8.55 -2.94
N LEU A 700 2.24 7.76 -2.34
CA LEU A 700 2.62 6.82 -1.28
C LEU A 700 3.31 5.59 -1.90
N CYS A 701 4.26 5.01 -1.17
CA CYS A 701 5.01 3.84 -1.59
C CYS A 701 4.82 2.68 -0.62
N GLU A 702 5.10 1.46 -1.08
CA GLU A 702 5.00 0.23 -0.29
C GLU A 702 5.83 0.29 1.00
N ALA A 703 7.02 0.87 0.90
CA ALA A 703 7.96 1.05 1.99
C ALA A 703 8.87 2.25 1.70
N TYR A 704 9.71 2.61 2.66
CA TYR A 704 10.73 3.65 2.47
C TYR A 704 11.96 3.37 3.33
N ASN A 705 13.07 3.98 2.95
CA ASN A 705 14.34 3.82 3.64
C ASN A 705 14.27 4.42 5.04
N SER A 706 14.78 3.71 6.04
CA SER A 706 14.73 4.10 7.45
C SER A 706 15.58 5.32 7.81
N GLN A 707 16.59 5.66 7.01
CA GLN A 707 17.52 6.75 7.29
C GLN A 707 17.11 8.07 6.64
N ASN A 708 16.56 8.03 5.42
CA ASN A 708 16.30 9.22 4.62
C ASN A 708 14.89 9.26 4.00
N ALA A 709 14.04 8.30 4.34
CA ALA A 709 12.69 8.13 3.81
C ALA A 709 12.61 8.10 2.27
N LEU A 710 13.69 7.68 1.57
CA LEU A 710 13.59 7.46 0.14
C LEU A 710 12.59 6.32 -0.14
N PRO A 711 11.69 6.50 -1.11
CA PRO A 711 10.65 5.54 -1.42
C PRO A 711 11.22 4.22 -1.94
N LEU A 712 10.57 3.13 -1.57
CA LEU A 712 10.93 1.77 -1.94
C LEU A 712 9.68 0.98 -2.32
N GLY A 713 9.83 0.05 -3.24
CA GLY A 713 8.75 -0.81 -3.68
C GLY A 713 7.80 -0.13 -4.68
N LYS A 714 6.54 -0.54 -4.66
CA LYS A 714 5.52 -0.10 -5.62
C LYS A 714 4.89 1.22 -5.22
N SER A 715 4.59 2.05 -6.21
CA SER A 715 3.85 3.32 -6.04
C SER A 715 2.37 3.06 -5.79
N ASN A 716 1.72 3.94 -5.02
CA ASN A 716 0.29 3.85 -4.65
C ASN A 716 -0.13 2.48 -4.12
N CYS A 717 0.76 1.84 -3.38
CA CYS A 717 0.50 0.53 -2.77
C CYS A 717 -0.31 0.70 -1.47
N LEU A 718 -1.35 -0.12 -1.29
CA LEU A 718 -2.19 -0.09 -0.09
C LEU A 718 -1.41 -0.36 1.20
N THR A 719 -0.34 -1.16 1.14
CA THR A 719 0.53 -1.39 2.30
C THR A 719 1.33 -0.17 2.72
N GLY A 720 1.39 0.87 1.89
CA GLY A 720 1.98 2.17 2.19
C GLY A 720 1.02 3.16 2.85
N LEU A 721 -0.27 2.83 2.99
CA LEU A 721 -1.24 3.70 3.63
C LEU A 721 -1.00 3.79 5.14
N LEU A 722 -1.25 4.96 5.71
CA LEU A 722 -1.41 5.13 7.14
C LEU A 722 -2.89 4.96 7.49
N PRO A 723 -3.27 3.96 8.30
CA PRO A 723 -4.68 3.66 8.54
C PRO A 723 -5.37 4.77 9.32
N LEU A 724 -6.41 5.33 8.73
CA LEU A 724 -7.26 6.37 9.34
C LEU A 724 -7.87 5.90 10.66
N GLN A 725 -8.23 4.62 10.75
CA GLN A 725 -8.79 4.02 11.96
C GLN A 725 -7.85 4.16 13.16
N ILE A 726 -6.54 3.90 12.97
CA ILE A 726 -5.54 4.02 14.06
C ILE A 726 -5.43 5.47 14.52
N PHE A 727 -5.42 6.43 13.61
CA PHE A 727 -5.39 7.84 13.98
C PHE A 727 -6.63 8.26 14.78
N LEU A 728 -7.81 7.83 14.37
CA LEU A 728 -9.05 8.12 15.10
C LEU A 728 -9.08 7.45 16.49
N GLU A 729 -8.56 6.22 16.61
CA GLU A 729 -8.40 5.54 17.91
C GLU A 729 -7.41 6.28 18.82
N LEU A 730 -6.26 6.73 18.27
CA LEU A 730 -5.33 7.62 18.98
C LEU A 730 -6.01 8.92 19.41
N ALA A 731 -6.75 9.55 18.51
CA ALA A 731 -7.51 10.72 18.80
C ALA A 731 -8.67 10.46 19.78
N GLY A 732 -8.99 9.18 20.08
CA GLY A 732 -10.10 8.80 20.93
C GLY A 732 -11.45 9.19 20.34
N ILE A 733 -11.61 9.12 19.03
CA ILE A 733 -12.82 9.47 18.30
C ILE A 733 -13.33 8.23 17.58
N LYS A 734 -14.60 7.87 17.76
CA LYS A 734 -15.27 6.82 17.02
C LYS A 734 -16.51 7.38 16.34
N LEU A 735 -16.49 7.41 15.02
CA LEU A 735 -17.63 7.79 14.17
C LEU A 735 -18.54 6.56 14.04
N LEU A 736 -19.72 6.57 14.64
CA LEU A 736 -20.62 5.41 14.67
C LEU A 736 -21.72 5.48 13.64
N ALA A 737 -22.17 6.70 13.33
CA ALA A 737 -23.18 7.00 12.33
C ALA A 737 -23.06 8.48 11.94
N PRO A 738 -23.72 8.93 10.86
CA PRO A 738 -23.73 10.34 10.48
C PRO A 738 -24.22 11.30 11.56
N ASP A 739 -25.01 10.80 12.52
CA ASP A 739 -25.61 11.56 13.60
C ASP A 739 -25.07 11.18 14.99
N ARG A 740 -24.00 10.36 15.05
CA ARG A 740 -23.51 9.78 16.30
C ARG A 740 -22.00 9.68 16.35
N VAL A 741 -21.42 10.23 17.40
CA VAL A 741 -19.99 10.17 17.66
C VAL A 741 -19.70 9.84 19.12
N GLN A 742 -18.74 8.97 19.35
CA GLN A 742 -18.21 8.68 20.68
C GLN A 742 -16.82 9.30 20.81
N VAL A 743 -16.56 9.91 21.96
CA VAL A 743 -15.25 10.44 22.31
C VAL A 743 -14.79 9.79 23.62
N ALA A 744 -13.52 9.37 23.68
CA ALA A 744 -12.96 8.69 24.84
C ALA A 744 -11.45 8.96 24.99
N GLY A 745 -10.97 8.89 26.21
CA GLY A 745 -9.55 9.03 26.52
C GLY A 745 -9.04 10.47 26.38
N GLU A 746 -7.78 10.66 26.70
CA GLU A 746 -7.05 11.90 26.51
C GLU A 746 -6.49 11.98 25.09
N PHE A 747 -6.48 13.16 24.47
CA PHE A 747 -5.84 13.37 23.17
C PHE A 747 -4.32 13.43 23.38
N PRO A 748 -3.55 12.52 22.76
CA PRO A 748 -2.13 12.35 23.12
C PRO A 748 -1.21 13.39 22.50
N PHE A 749 -1.67 14.12 21.49
CA PHE A 749 -0.83 15.09 20.79
C PHE A 749 -0.90 16.47 21.47
N PRO A 750 0.21 17.27 21.46
CA PRO A 750 0.26 18.57 22.14
C PRO A 750 -0.41 19.71 21.36
N TRP A 751 -1.14 19.39 20.30
CA TRP A 751 -1.77 20.36 19.40
C TRP A 751 -3.28 20.10 19.26
N ARG A 752 -3.99 21.09 18.71
CA ARG A 752 -5.44 21.03 18.47
C ARG A 752 -5.75 20.27 17.18
N LEU A 753 -6.67 19.30 17.27
CA LEU A 753 -7.27 18.58 16.15
C LEU A 753 -8.66 19.09 15.88
N SER A 754 -9.02 19.31 14.61
CA SER A 754 -10.41 19.43 14.17
C SER A 754 -10.68 18.38 13.10
N ILE A 755 -11.76 17.63 13.26
CA ILE A 755 -12.28 16.74 12.22
C ILE A 755 -13.71 17.11 11.87
N ARG A 756 -14.08 16.96 10.60
CA ARG A 756 -15.44 17.17 10.13
C ARG A 756 -15.86 16.07 9.15
N TYR A 757 -17.04 15.48 9.40
CA TYR A 757 -17.60 14.42 8.57
C TYR A 757 -19.14 14.50 8.60
N ARG A 758 -19.79 14.61 7.42
CA ARG A 758 -21.25 14.60 7.26
C ARG A 758 -22.00 15.51 8.26
N GLY A 759 -21.44 16.69 8.55
CA GLY A 759 -22.04 17.68 9.46
C GLY A 759 -21.68 17.50 10.94
N VAL A 760 -21.06 16.40 11.34
CA VAL A 760 -20.43 16.28 12.66
C VAL A 760 -19.07 16.98 12.63
N GLU A 761 -18.79 17.82 13.59
CA GLU A 761 -17.48 18.41 13.82
C GLU A 761 -17.00 18.05 15.24
N VAL A 762 -15.77 17.54 15.34
CA VAL A 762 -15.13 17.25 16.64
C VAL A 762 -13.82 18.02 16.70
N VAL A 763 -13.69 18.84 17.76
CA VAL A 763 -12.44 19.55 18.05
C VAL A 763 -11.89 19.01 19.36
N ARG A 764 -10.60 18.60 19.35
CA ARG A 764 -9.92 18.08 20.54
C ARG A 764 -8.61 18.81 20.81
N GLU A 765 -8.35 19.04 22.09
CA GLU A 765 -7.10 19.60 22.59
C GLU A 765 -6.89 19.12 24.02
N GLY A 766 -5.91 18.22 24.23
CA GLY A 766 -5.70 17.57 25.52
C GLY A 766 -6.96 16.89 26.06
N LYS A 767 -7.50 17.37 27.19
CA LYS A 767 -8.74 16.86 27.84
C LYS A 767 -10.01 17.55 27.33
N ASN A 768 -9.89 18.63 26.57
CA ASN A 768 -11.04 19.38 26.05
C ASN A 768 -11.54 18.77 24.74
N THR A 769 -12.83 18.61 24.65
CA THR A 769 -13.50 18.18 23.42
C THR A 769 -14.74 19.03 23.18
N ILE A 770 -14.89 19.51 21.95
CA ILE A 770 -16.10 20.20 21.48
C ILE A 770 -16.67 19.35 20.35
N VAL A 771 -17.94 19.00 20.46
CA VAL A 771 -18.66 18.26 19.42
C VAL A 771 -19.80 19.12 18.93
N THR A 772 -19.81 19.41 17.64
CA THR A 772 -20.95 20.03 16.95
C THR A 772 -21.65 18.95 16.13
N LEU A 773 -22.93 18.79 16.31
CA LEU A 773 -23.74 17.80 15.61
C LEU A 773 -24.45 18.41 14.40
N PRO A 774 -24.98 17.61 13.46
CA PRO A 774 -25.65 18.12 12.25
C PRO A 774 -26.87 19.02 12.51
N ASP A 775 -27.52 18.87 13.65
CA ASP A 775 -28.63 19.76 14.10
C ASP A 775 -28.17 21.12 14.63
N GLY A 776 -26.86 21.39 14.60
CA GLY A 776 -26.24 22.61 15.11
C GLY A 776 -26.01 22.62 16.61
N SER A 777 -26.37 21.57 17.34
CA SER A 777 -26.11 21.47 18.78
C SER A 777 -24.62 21.37 19.06
N VAL A 778 -24.14 22.14 20.05
CA VAL A 778 -22.74 22.18 20.46
C VAL A 778 -22.61 21.63 21.87
N HIS A 779 -21.75 20.65 22.03
CA HIS A 779 -21.47 19.95 23.28
C HIS A 779 -20.02 20.11 23.70
N HIS A 780 -19.84 20.49 24.96
CA HIS A 780 -18.53 20.54 25.58
C HIS A 780 -18.31 19.31 26.48
N HIS A 781 -17.18 18.69 26.37
CA HIS A 781 -16.78 17.57 27.23
C HIS A 781 -15.35 17.80 27.71
N PHE A 782 -15.18 17.71 29.02
CA PHE A 782 -13.88 17.78 29.67
C PHE A 782 -13.60 16.48 30.42
N GLY A 783 -12.48 15.83 30.10
CA GLY A 783 -12.04 14.59 30.74
C GLY A 783 -11.78 13.46 29.77
N SER A 784 -11.43 12.30 30.34
CA SER A 784 -11.03 11.09 29.58
C SER A 784 -12.14 10.03 29.50
N GLN A 785 -13.23 10.20 30.25
CA GLN A 785 -14.33 9.22 30.29
C GLN A 785 -15.02 9.12 28.93
N PRO A 786 -15.39 7.92 28.47
CA PRO A 786 -16.13 7.74 27.24
C PRO A 786 -17.47 8.49 27.32
N ARG A 787 -17.78 9.26 26.28
CA ARG A 787 -19.05 9.94 26.13
C ARG A 787 -19.56 9.85 24.70
N MET A 788 -20.86 9.53 24.57
CA MET A 788 -21.55 9.47 23.30
C MET A 788 -22.36 10.75 23.10
N PHE A 789 -22.32 11.26 21.88
CA PHE A 789 -23.12 12.40 21.42
C PHE A 789 -23.99 11.94 20.26
N ILE A 790 -25.27 12.29 20.31
CA ILE A 790 -26.28 11.85 19.35
C ILE A 790 -27.13 13.05 19.00
N THR A 791 -27.39 13.27 17.71
CA THR A 791 -28.33 14.30 17.23
C THR A 791 -29.72 13.99 17.76
N LYS A 792 -30.39 14.98 18.34
CA LYS A 792 -31.79 14.84 18.75
C LYS A 792 -32.63 14.74 17.47
N ARG A 793 -33.26 13.59 17.25
CA ARG A 793 -34.34 13.52 16.25
C ARG A 793 -35.49 14.35 16.78
N GLU A 794 -35.91 15.39 16.08
CA GLU A 794 -37.22 15.98 16.29
C GLU A 794 -38.28 14.88 16.14
N ASN A 795 -39.00 14.56 17.18
CA ASN A 795 -40.18 13.73 17.10
C ASN A 795 -41.20 14.48 16.22
N ILE A 796 -41.22 14.14 14.94
CA ILE A 796 -42.37 14.41 14.09
C ILE A 796 -43.42 13.35 14.48
N GLN A 797 -43.95 13.48 15.70
CA GLN A 797 -45.28 13.00 16.03
C GLN A 797 -46.21 14.20 15.80
N GLY A 798 -46.55 14.36 14.53
CA GLY A 798 -47.71 15.14 14.12
C GLY A 798 -48.97 14.41 14.53
N GLU A 799 -49.70 15.01 15.40
CA GLU A 799 -51.11 14.90 15.59
C GLU A 799 -51.88 14.27 14.43
N GLU A 800 -52.45 13.08 14.67
CA GLU A 800 -53.72 12.64 14.12
C GLU A 800 -54.50 12.10 15.31
N GLU A 801 -55.16 13.00 16.04
CA GLU A 801 -56.40 12.77 16.76
C GLU A 801 -57.39 13.83 16.26
N GLU A 802 -58.26 13.42 15.30
CA GLU A 802 -59.68 13.59 15.30
C GLU A 802 -60.33 12.78 14.18
#